data_e76c0c9c6938e93797f7c836790590d8
#
_entry.id   e76c0c9c6938e93797f7c836790590d8
#
_cell.length_a   1.000
_cell.length_b   1.000
_cell.length_c   1.000
_cell.angle_alpha   90.00
_cell.angle_beta   90.00
_cell.angle_gamma   90.00
#
_symmetry.space_group_name_H-M   'P 1'
#
loop_
_entity.id
_entity.type
_entity.pdbx_description
1 polymer ?
#
loop_
_entity_poly.entity_id
_entity_poly.type
_entity_poly.pdbx_seq_one_letter_code
_entity_poly.pdbx_strand_id
1 'polypeptide(L)'
;MKELETIEGIGPKTKELLNKIKIYTVEDLLNYYPYRYDIIKRSDLSNLSDGDKIIIDGIVEGQPTTIYINKSLKKMIFRISTKTMILNITLYNRTHLYSDLKSGKEVTIIGKYNKLKNTVIVSDIRFGLLPPSAKIEPIYYTTEGLTVKQISKFESIALENDYDVIDLVPRYIEEKYNLMNKKSAIKNIHVPEDILLLKKARQRIKYEELFMYVLKINYLKNKINNDNLAIERNIDKDKLDKFIKSLPFELTLDQDKAVNDIINDLSIKKRMNRLLQGDVGSGKTVIALIAVYANYLSKYQSALMAPTEILAVQHYEEAKKIFSKYKLNIALLTSSTSNKDKKTIYEELENGKIDLIIGTQALIQENVKYKKLGLVITDEQHRFGVNQRDTFKGKGISPDVLSMSATPIPRTYALTIYGDTDVSSIKSKPKGRKEIVTVFKKEKDITDVLEIMKKELELNHQIYVVAPMIDTESDSEKESVYDLEEKMNKAFGKISKIGIIHGKLDPKDKDKVMKDFEKNKINILISTTVIEVGVNVPNASMIVIFNANMFGLSTLHQLRGRVGRGDTQSYCVLVAKESEERLRFLENTSDGFEISEYDFQTRGEGDLFGTRQSGELGLKMANIKRDFKMLLKAKEDADEFINMLLTFETNPEFGPILEELKKVDTLD
;
A
#
# COMPACT_ATOMS: atom_id res chain seq x y z
N MET A 1 -1.15 6.85 34.44
CA MET A 1 -0.95 7.95 33.45
C MET A 1 -0.90 9.27 34.21
N LYS A 2 0.19 10.04 34.04
CA LYS A 2 0.30 11.36 34.69
C LYS A 2 -0.37 12.43 33.82
N GLU A 3 -1.06 13.37 34.44
CA GLU A 3 -1.76 14.45 33.73
C GLU A 3 -0.79 15.51 33.20
N LEU A 4 -1.12 16.15 32.07
CA LEU A 4 -0.29 17.14 31.40
C LEU A 4 0.00 18.36 32.29
N GLU A 5 -0.91 18.73 33.18
CA GLU A 5 -0.78 19.84 34.09
C GLU A 5 0.36 19.68 35.13
N THR A 6 0.93 18.47 35.25
CA THR A 6 2.12 18.24 36.08
C THR A 6 3.39 18.84 35.47
N ILE A 7 3.34 19.22 34.17
CA ILE A 7 4.45 19.86 33.45
C ILE A 7 4.35 21.38 33.62
N GLU A 8 5.41 22.02 34.11
CA GLU A 8 5.46 23.46 34.25
C GLU A 8 5.23 24.18 32.91
N GLY A 9 4.26 25.12 32.91
CA GLY A 9 3.89 25.90 31.74
C GLY A 9 2.72 25.33 30.93
N ILE A 10 2.16 24.19 31.30
CA ILE A 10 0.93 23.65 30.72
C ILE A 10 -0.26 24.05 31.61
N GLY A 11 -0.94 25.15 31.23
CA GLY A 11 -2.23 25.53 31.79
C GLY A 11 -3.42 25.03 30.94
N PRO A 12 -4.67 25.31 31.40
CA PRO A 12 -5.86 24.82 30.74
C PRO A 12 -5.92 25.09 29.21
N LYS A 13 -5.57 26.32 28.80
CA LYS A 13 -5.54 26.68 27.36
C LYS A 13 -4.52 25.88 26.56
N THR A 14 -3.35 25.65 27.13
CA THR A 14 -2.26 24.89 26.49
C THR A 14 -2.67 23.41 26.42
N LYS A 15 -3.31 22.86 27.44
CA LYS A 15 -3.86 21.50 27.43
C LYS A 15 -4.89 21.31 26.33
N GLU A 16 -5.81 22.26 26.12
CA GLU A 16 -6.75 22.22 25.01
C GLU A 16 -6.07 22.19 23.64
N LEU A 17 -4.97 22.96 23.47
CA LEU A 17 -4.19 22.97 22.23
C LEU A 17 -3.46 21.65 22.01
N LEU A 18 -2.89 21.05 23.06
CA LEU A 18 -2.26 19.74 23.01
C LEU A 18 -3.30 18.64 22.69
N ASN A 19 -4.50 18.71 23.26
CA ASN A 19 -5.60 17.78 22.96
C ASN A 19 -6.01 17.82 21.48
N LYS A 20 -5.94 18.99 20.80
CA LYS A 20 -6.23 19.11 19.37
C LYS A 20 -5.26 18.28 18.50
N ILE A 21 -4.04 18.07 18.97
CA ILE A 21 -3.04 17.23 18.31
C ILE A 21 -2.92 15.83 18.94
N LYS A 22 -3.98 15.43 19.67
CA LYS A 22 -4.13 14.10 20.31
C LYS A 22 -3.08 13.79 21.38
N ILE A 23 -2.62 14.80 22.11
CA ILE A 23 -1.76 14.65 23.29
C ILE A 23 -2.61 14.91 24.53
N TYR A 24 -2.93 13.86 25.31
CA TYR A 24 -3.79 13.90 26.48
C TYR A 24 -3.05 13.67 27.79
N THR A 25 -1.94 12.94 27.74
CA THR A 25 -1.13 12.53 28.88
C THR A 25 0.34 12.88 28.65
N VAL A 26 1.14 12.77 29.70
CA VAL A 26 2.61 12.93 29.60
C VAL A 26 3.22 11.82 28.75
N GLU A 27 2.67 10.62 28.81
CA GLU A 27 3.09 9.50 27.96
C GLU A 27 2.81 9.79 26.48
N ASP A 28 1.66 10.40 26.15
CA ASP A 28 1.38 10.80 24.76
C ASP A 28 2.37 11.85 24.28
N LEU A 29 2.74 12.81 25.15
CA LEU A 29 3.73 13.82 24.86
C LEU A 29 5.08 13.19 24.56
N LEU A 30 5.64 12.33 25.43
CA LEU A 30 6.90 11.63 25.23
C LEU A 30 6.91 10.70 24.01
N ASN A 31 5.75 10.26 23.53
CA ASN A 31 5.57 9.48 22.32
C ASN A 31 5.12 10.33 21.11
N TYR A 32 5.18 11.66 21.22
CA TYR A 32 4.89 12.58 20.13
C TYR A 32 6.17 12.95 19.39
N TYR A 33 6.60 12.10 18.47
CA TYR A 33 7.92 12.19 17.83
C TYR A 33 8.02 13.31 16.80
N PRO A 34 9.21 13.97 16.67
CA PRO A 34 9.46 14.96 15.63
C PRO A 34 9.40 14.32 14.25
N TYR A 35 8.78 15.01 13.29
CA TYR A 35 8.75 14.53 11.92
C TYR A 35 10.05 14.80 11.14
N ARG A 36 10.84 15.81 11.57
CA ARG A 36 12.16 16.12 11.02
C ARG A 36 13.05 16.76 12.06
N TYR A 37 14.34 16.89 11.73
CA TYR A 37 15.34 17.56 12.54
C TYR A 37 16.07 18.60 11.70
N ASP A 38 16.24 19.82 12.23
CA ASP A 38 17.08 20.85 11.64
C ASP A 38 18.47 20.75 12.27
N ILE A 39 19.47 20.50 11.43
CA ILE A 39 20.88 20.39 11.87
C ILE A 39 21.53 21.75 11.69
N ILE A 40 21.83 22.40 12.80
CA ILE A 40 22.48 23.71 12.85
C ILE A 40 23.97 23.51 13.12
N LYS A 41 24.73 23.53 12.02
CA LYS A 41 26.20 23.38 12.05
C LYS A 41 26.83 24.63 11.46
N ARG A 42 27.93 25.09 12.06
CA ARG A 42 28.71 26.20 11.48
C ARG A 42 29.10 25.89 10.05
N SER A 43 28.89 26.88 9.17
CA SER A 43 29.34 26.81 7.79
C SER A 43 30.83 26.98 7.70
N ASP A 44 31.46 26.26 6.79
CA ASP A 44 32.86 26.50 6.43
C ASP A 44 32.91 27.77 5.57
N LEU A 45 33.62 28.79 6.12
CA LEU A 45 33.75 30.09 5.49
C LEU A 45 34.79 30.14 4.36
N SER A 46 35.57 29.06 4.15
CA SER A 46 36.65 29.02 3.15
C SER A 46 36.11 28.86 1.72
N ASN A 47 34.95 28.20 1.52
CA ASN A 47 34.39 27.84 0.21
C ASN A 47 32.94 28.34 0.00
N LEU A 48 32.66 29.61 0.32
CA LEU A 48 31.33 30.19 0.16
C LEU A 48 31.04 30.59 -1.30
N SER A 49 29.90 30.19 -1.79
CA SER A 49 29.32 30.65 -3.05
C SER A 49 28.24 31.72 -2.86
N ASP A 50 27.99 32.51 -3.90
CA ASP A 50 26.91 33.51 -3.83
C ASP A 50 25.55 32.80 -3.72
N GLY A 51 24.76 33.27 -2.77
CA GLY A 51 23.43 32.70 -2.51
C GLY A 51 23.41 31.53 -1.52
N ASP A 52 24.54 31.04 -1.02
CA ASP A 52 24.60 29.96 -0.04
C ASP A 52 23.87 30.34 1.26
N LYS A 53 23.13 29.35 1.78
CA LYS A 53 22.59 29.46 3.15
C LYS A 53 23.70 29.12 4.14
N ILE A 54 24.09 30.11 4.93
CA ILE A 54 25.18 29.97 5.90
C ILE A 54 24.71 30.13 7.35
N ILE A 55 25.44 29.47 8.25
CA ILE A 55 25.26 29.55 9.69
C ILE A 55 26.61 29.90 10.28
N ILE A 56 26.71 31.07 10.89
CA ILE A 56 27.95 31.64 11.37
C ILE A 56 27.81 32.20 12.76
N ASP A 57 28.84 32.04 13.58
CA ASP A 57 28.99 32.69 14.87
C ASP A 57 29.88 33.91 14.75
N GLY A 58 29.59 34.94 15.51
CA GLY A 58 30.43 36.11 15.56
C GLY A 58 30.09 37.03 16.72
N ILE A 59 30.94 38.00 16.89
CA ILE A 59 30.77 39.04 17.89
C ILE A 59 30.37 40.33 17.15
N VAL A 60 29.34 40.99 17.64
CA VAL A 60 28.84 42.24 17.07
C VAL A 60 29.90 43.33 17.21
N GLU A 61 30.25 43.97 16.11
CA GLU A 61 31.16 45.12 16.06
C GLU A 61 30.39 46.44 15.85
N GLY A 62 30.58 47.38 16.75
CA GLY A 62 29.97 48.71 16.67
C GLY A 62 28.46 48.71 17.01
N GLN A 63 27.79 49.78 16.64
CA GLN A 63 26.35 49.95 16.85
C GLN A 63 25.60 49.63 15.57
N PRO A 64 24.44 48.95 15.62
CA PRO A 64 23.60 48.73 14.46
C PRO A 64 23.09 50.06 13.91
N THR A 65 22.96 50.14 12.57
CA THR A 65 22.37 51.30 11.89
C THR A 65 21.04 50.89 11.26
N THR A 66 19.99 51.67 11.53
CA THR A 66 18.66 51.39 10.95
C THR A 66 18.38 52.38 9.83
N ILE A 67 18.02 51.87 8.69
CA ILE A 67 17.63 52.63 7.48
C ILE A 67 16.13 52.36 7.16
N TYR A 68 15.35 53.40 7.06
CA TYR A 68 13.94 53.36 6.66
C TYR A 68 13.86 53.42 5.15
N ILE A 69 13.53 52.31 4.49
CA ILE A 69 13.39 52.25 3.01
C ILE A 69 12.04 52.82 2.60
N ASN A 70 10.97 52.41 3.27
CA ASN A 70 9.62 52.92 3.14
C ASN A 70 8.81 52.66 4.41
N LYS A 71 7.48 52.99 4.41
CA LYS A 71 6.61 52.86 5.59
C LYS A 71 6.52 51.36 6.10
N SER A 72 6.68 50.39 5.24
CA SER A 72 6.53 48.97 5.56
C SER A 72 7.86 48.22 5.64
N LEU A 73 8.97 48.75 5.14
CA LEU A 73 10.27 48.10 5.06
C LEU A 73 11.36 48.89 5.76
N LYS A 74 11.85 48.32 6.85
CA LYS A 74 12.98 48.83 7.64
C LYS A 74 14.15 47.87 7.47
N LYS A 75 15.35 48.40 7.25
CA LYS A 75 16.60 47.65 7.11
C LYS A 75 17.53 48.03 8.27
N MET A 76 18.02 47.03 9.00
CA MET A 76 19.05 47.22 10.00
C MET A 76 20.34 46.57 9.51
N ILE A 77 21.47 47.29 9.67
CA ILE A 77 22.79 46.83 9.26
C ILE A 77 23.73 46.89 10.45
N PHE A 78 24.51 45.84 10.66
CA PHE A 78 25.60 45.83 11.62
C PHE A 78 26.71 44.89 11.11
N ARG A 79 27.84 44.87 11.81
CA ARG A 79 28.96 43.98 11.48
C ARG A 79 29.13 42.94 12.55
N ILE A 80 29.59 41.76 12.14
CA ILE A 80 30.09 40.74 13.06
C ILE A 80 31.52 40.38 12.70
N SER A 81 32.35 40.21 13.74
CA SER A 81 33.65 39.59 13.60
C SER A 81 33.54 38.11 13.86
N THR A 82 33.95 37.31 12.89
CA THR A 82 34.13 35.88 13.02
C THR A 82 35.61 35.56 13.26
N LYS A 83 35.96 34.28 13.47
CA LYS A 83 37.38 33.90 13.63
C LYS A 83 38.24 34.19 12.41
N THR A 84 37.67 34.32 11.22
CA THR A 84 38.41 34.38 9.93
C THR A 84 38.14 35.67 9.14
N MET A 85 36.98 36.29 9.31
CA MET A 85 36.58 37.48 8.53
C MET A 85 35.54 38.34 9.23
N ILE A 86 35.41 39.57 8.76
CA ILE A 86 34.30 40.46 9.16
C ILE A 86 33.22 40.41 8.09
N LEU A 87 31.97 40.28 8.54
CA LEU A 87 30.80 40.18 7.64
C LEU A 87 29.81 41.30 7.97
N ASN A 88 29.23 41.85 6.92
CA ASN A 88 28.12 42.79 7.03
C ASN A 88 26.80 42.00 7.15
N ILE A 89 26.02 42.31 8.15
CA ILE A 89 24.77 41.63 8.46
C ILE A 89 23.60 42.57 8.13
N THR A 90 22.62 42.04 7.41
CA THR A 90 21.39 42.77 7.05
C THR A 90 20.16 42.06 7.58
N LEU A 91 19.40 42.76 8.41
CA LEU A 91 18.11 42.38 8.95
C LEU A 91 16.99 43.23 8.38
N TYR A 92 15.88 42.64 7.97
CA TYR A 92 14.68 43.34 7.53
C TYR A 92 13.58 43.23 8.59
N ASN A 93 12.91 44.37 8.88
CA ASN A 93 11.72 44.46 9.75
C ASN A 93 11.90 43.92 11.18
N ARG A 94 13.15 43.88 11.71
CA ARG A 94 13.48 43.39 13.06
C ARG A 94 14.15 44.48 13.93
N THR A 95 13.64 45.69 13.85
CA THR A 95 14.21 46.87 14.58
C THR A 95 14.10 46.76 16.11
N HIS A 96 13.19 45.88 16.60
CA HIS A 96 13.09 45.61 18.05
C HIS A 96 14.35 44.98 18.64
N LEU A 97 15.21 44.36 17.79
CA LEU A 97 16.48 43.76 18.24
C LEU A 97 17.63 44.79 18.40
N TYR A 98 17.38 46.06 18.09
CA TYR A 98 18.39 47.11 18.16
C TYR A 98 19.06 47.23 19.55
N SER A 99 18.27 47.15 20.61
CA SER A 99 18.77 47.24 22.01
C SER A 99 19.61 46.02 22.42
N ASP A 100 19.41 44.88 21.79
CA ASP A 100 20.04 43.61 22.15
C ASP A 100 21.34 43.36 21.36
N LEU A 101 21.52 44.06 20.22
CA LEU A 101 22.66 43.94 19.31
C LEU A 101 23.77 44.99 19.64
N LYS A 102 24.21 45.01 20.88
CA LYS A 102 25.31 45.90 21.33
C LYS A 102 26.66 45.32 20.92
N SER A 103 27.63 46.22 20.72
CA SER A 103 29.03 45.83 20.48
C SER A 103 29.53 44.87 21.57
N GLY A 104 30.23 43.84 21.16
CA GLY A 104 30.71 42.78 22.06
C GLY A 104 29.69 41.64 22.29
N LYS A 105 28.46 41.75 21.79
CA LYS A 105 27.46 40.71 21.95
C LYS A 105 27.74 39.52 21.03
N GLU A 106 27.74 38.32 21.56
CA GLU A 106 27.87 37.08 20.81
C GLU A 106 26.54 36.75 20.12
N VAL A 107 26.60 36.42 18.83
CA VAL A 107 25.44 36.07 18.01
C VAL A 107 25.74 34.94 17.06
N THR A 108 24.74 34.14 16.81
CA THR A 108 24.70 33.17 15.69
C THR A 108 23.75 33.69 14.62
N ILE A 109 24.25 33.85 13.41
CA ILE A 109 23.52 34.33 12.24
C ILE A 109 23.22 33.18 11.30
N ILE A 110 21.96 33.06 10.91
CA ILE A 110 21.49 32.14 9.88
C ILE A 110 20.95 33.00 8.73
N GLY A 111 21.51 32.83 7.52
CA GLY A 111 21.11 33.68 6.42
C GLY A 111 21.67 33.28 5.06
N LYS A 112 21.39 34.11 4.07
CA LYS A 112 21.88 33.95 2.69
C LYS A 112 23.09 34.84 2.49
N TYR A 113 24.19 34.25 2.02
CA TYR A 113 25.43 34.99 1.77
C TYR A 113 25.38 35.64 0.37
N ASN A 114 25.75 36.90 0.32
CA ASN A 114 26.00 37.61 -0.93
C ASN A 114 27.50 37.89 -1.05
N LYS A 115 28.15 37.22 -1.99
CA LYS A 115 29.60 37.27 -2.16
C LYS A 115 30.09 38.63 -2.65
N LEU A 116 29.38 39.29 -3.57
CA LEU A 116 29.76 40.56 -4.15
C LEU A 116 29.81 41.69 -3.11
N LYS A 117 28.89 41.66 -2.14
CA LYS A 117 28.76 42.70 -1.11
C LYS A 117 29.35 42.28 0.24
N ASN A 118 29.87 41.08 0.35
CA ASN A 118 30.33 40.46 1.63
C ASN A 118 29.29 40.65 2.73
N THR A 119 28.01 40.34 2.41
CA THR A 119 26.85 40.62 3.26
C THR A 119 26.03 39.38 3.46
N VAL A 120 25.51 39.16 4.68
CA VAL A 120 24.55 38.10 4.98
C VAL A 120 23.17 38.71 5.18
N ILE A 121 22.20 38.27 4.36
CA ILE A 121 20.78 38.60 4.57
C ILE A 121 20.22 37.56 5.55
N VAL A 122 19.84 38.05 6.72
CA VAL A 122 19.47 37.20 7.87
C VAL A 122 18.05 36.64 7.71
N SER A 123 17.92 35.33 7.83
CA SER A 123 16.63 34.66 8.01
C SER A 123 16.32 34.44 9.51
N ASP A 124 17.33 34.10 10.32
CA ASP A 124 17.19 33.95 11.76
C ASP A 124 18.46 34.42 12.49
N ILE A 125 18.28 34.92 13.72
CA ILE A 125 19.37 35.36 14.61
C ILE A 125 19.14 34.80 16.01
N ARG A 126 20.22 34.32 16.61
CA ARG A 126 20.22 33.77 17.98
C ARG A 126 21.31 34.48 18.79
N PHE A 127 21.04 34.72 20.06
CA PHE A 127 22.03 35.29 20.98
C PHE A 127 22.84 34.15 21.57
N GLY A 128 24.17 34.33 21.59
CA GLY A 128 25.16 33.34 21.99
C GLY A 128 25.80 32.63 20.81
N LEU A 129 26.85 31.86 21.09
CA LEU A 129 27.57 31.05 20.11
C LEU A 129 26.98 29.62 20.07
N LEU A 130 27.06 28.98 18.92
CA LEU A 130 26.73 27.56 18.80
C LEU A 130 27.72 26.71 19.60
N PRO A 131 27.29 25.56 20.14
CA PRO A 131 28.22 24.62 20.75
C PRO A 131 29.22 24.10 19.65
N PRO A 132 30.38 23.54 20.08
CA PRO A 132 31.37 22.99 19.14
C PRO A 132 30.79 21.91 18.21
N SER A 133 29.87 21.10 18.73
CA SER A 133 29.08 20.11 17.97
C SER A 133 27.90 20.76 17.25
N ALA A 134 27.40 20.13 16.19
CA ALA A 134 26.17 20.56 15.54
C ALA A 134 25.00 20.52 16.54
N LYS A 135 24.21 21.59 16.62
CA LYS A 135 22.96 21.58 17.38
C LYS A 135 21.87 20.96 16.54
N ILE A 136 21.20 19.94 17.06
CA ILE A 136 20.12 19.25 16.38
C ILE A 136 18.80 19.68 17.03
N GLU A 137 17.92 20.30 16.27
CA GLU A 137 16.64 20.80 16.76
C GLU A 137 15.49 19.97 16.21
N PRO A 138 14.67 19.33 17.07
CA PRO A 138 13.50 18.58 16.65
C PRO A 138 12.39 19.51 16.17
N ILE A 139 11.70 19.13 15.10
CA ILE A 139 10.56 19.87 14.55
C ILE A 139 9.32 19.00 14.64
N TYR A 140 8.30 19.52 15.33
CA TYR A 140 7.02 18.83 15.56
C TYR A 140 5.92 19.42 14.71
N TYR A 141 4.91 18.61 14.40
CA TYR A 141 3.63 19.14 13.90
C TYR A 141 2.98 19.97 15.02
N THR A 142 2.36 21.08 14.63
CA THR A 142 1.74 22.02 15.57
C THR A 142 0.34 22.40 15.10
N THR A 143 -0.43 23.05 15.98
CA THR A 143 -1.73 23.66 15.64
C THR A 143 -1.64 25.15 15.89
N GLU A 144 -2.62 25.91 15.41
CA GLU A 144 -2.71 27.35 15.62
C GLU A 144 -2.71 27.67 17.12
N GLY A 145 -1.82 28.57 17.54
CA GLY A 145 -1.62 28.94 18.94
C GLY A 145 -0.58 28.11 19.71
N LEU A 146 -0.05 27.01 19.12
CA LEU A 146 1.01 26.19 19.73
C LEU A 146 2.27 26.22 18.86
N THR A 147 3.41 26.53 19.44
CA THR A 147 4.68 26.63 18.71
C THR A 147 5.57 25.40 18.94
N VAL A 148 6.46 25.10 17.98
CA VAL A 148 7.48 24.05 18.11
C VAL A 148 8.31 24.23 19.36
N LYS A 149 8.71 25.51 19.70
CA LYS A 149 9.51 25.82 20.88
C LYS A 149 8.79 25.47 22.19
N GLN A 150 7.46 25.66 22.24
CA GLN A 150 6.67 25.26 23.40
C GLN A 150 6.64 23.75 23.58
N ILE A 151 6.39 23.00 22.51
CA ILE A 151 6.42 21.53 22.57
C ILE A 151 7.80 21.07 23.02
N SER A 152 8.88 21.53 22.39
CA SER A 152 10.25 21.15 22.78
C SER A 152 10.58 21.49 24.24
N LYS A 153 10.03 22.60 24.76
CA LYS A 153 10.20 22.97 26.20
C LYS A 153 9.44 21.95 27.09
N PHE A 154 8.21 21.62 26.74
CA PHE A 154 7.41 20.67 27.53
C PHE A 154 8.03 19.26 27.52
N GLU A 155 8.55 18.82 26.39
CA GLU A 155 9.32 17.58 26.26
C GLU A 155 10.56 17.56 27.17
N SER A 156 11.34 18.66 27.16
CA SER A 156 12.53 18.76 28.03
C SER A 156 12.18 18.69 29.50
N ILE A 157 11.14 19.41 29.94
CA ILE A 157 10.65 19.36 31.32
C ILE A 157 10.12 17.97 31.68
N ALA A 158 9.39 17.33 30.78
CA ALA A 158 8.89 15.97 30.98
C ALA A 158 10.06 15.00 31.18
N LEU A 159 11.12 15.10 30.37
CA LEU A 159 12.30 14.22 30.46
C LEU A 159 13.11 14.42 31.76
N GLU A 160 13.13 15.64 32.32
CA GLU A 160 13.80 15.93 33.57
C GLU A 160 13.08 15.34 34.80
N ASN A 161 11.77 15.19 34.73
CA ASN A 161 10.92 14.73 35.85
C ASN A 161 10.89 13.21 36.07
N ASP A 162 11.77 12.46 35.43
CA ASP A 162 11.94 10.98 35.57
C ASP A 162 10.65 10.19 35.51
N TYR A 163 9.95 10.26 34.36
CA TYR A 163 8.76 9.47 34.13
C TYR A 163 9.12 8.02 33.79
N ASP A 164 8.31 7.10 34.30
CA ASP A 164 8.40 5.71 33.96
C ASP A 164 8.06 5.52 32.47
N VAL A 165 8.96 4.91 31.75
CA VAL A 165 8.79 4.57 30.34
C VAL A 165 8.58 3.06 30.24
N ILE A 166 7.39 2.68 29.76
CA ILE A 166 7.07 1.27 29.51
C ILE A 166 7.89 0.79 28.32
N ASP A 167 8.73 -0.21 28.52
CA ASP A 167 9.47 -0.86 27.45
C ASP A 167 8.71 -2.06 26.93
N LEU A 168 8.50 -2.10 25.61
CA LEU A 168 7.75 -3.15 24.93
C LEU A 168 8.67 -4.09 24.09
N VAL A 169 9.99 -3.97 24.28
CA VAL A 169 10.96 -4.88 23.67
C VAL A 169 11.65 -5.70 24.77
N PRO A 170 11.56 -7.03 24.71
CA PRO A 170 12.25 -7.88 25.68
C PRO A 170 13.76 -7.67 25.70
N ARG A 171 14.37 -7.77 26.90
CA ARG A 171 15.78 -7.49 27.10
C ARG A 171 16.72 -8.34 26.23
N TYR A 172 16.39 -9.62 26.01
CA TYR A 172 17.18 -10.49 25.15
C TYR A 172 17.24 -9.99 23.70
N ILE A 173 16.18 -9.32 23.20
CA ILE A 173 16.14 -8.70 21.87
C ILE A 173 16.98 -7.43 21.84
N GLU A 174 16.93 -6.61 22.90
CA GLU A 174 17.81 -5.45 23.03
C GLU A 174 19.28 -5.85 22.95
N GLU A 175 19.66 -6.91 23.67
CA GLU A 175 21.01 -7.46 23.66
C GLU A 175 21.40 -8.04 22.30
N LYS A 176 20.48 -8.81 21.66
CA LYS A 176 20.67 -9.45 20.34
C LYS A 176 21.06 -8.42 19.26
N TYR A 177 20.44 -7.25 19.26
CA TYR A 177 20.66 -6.22 18.23
C TYR A 177 21.44 -5.00 18.74
N ASN A 178 21.94 -5.02 19.97
CA ASN A 178 22.58 -3.90 20.61
C ASN A 178 21.75 -2.61 20.50
N LEU A 179 20.46 -2.72 20.80
CA LEU A 179 19.54 -1.59 20.77
C LEU A 179 19.77 -0.68 21.97
N MET A 180 19.55 0.61 21.76
CA MET A 180 19.58 1.60 22.83
C MET A 180 18.41 1.35 23.80
N ASN A 181 18.64 1.51 25.11
CA ASN A 181 17.57 1.49 26.10
C ASN A 181 16.47 2.52 25.77
N LYS A 182 15.19 2.17 25.98
CA LYS A 182 14.05 2.98 25.57
C LYS A 182 14.06 4.40 26.15
N LYS A 183 14.37 4.55 27.44
CA LYS A 183 14.46 5.87 28.10
C LYS A 183 15.51 6.75 27.45
N SER A 184 16.69 6.19 27.17
CA SER A 184 17.77 6.88 26.46
C SER A 184 17.38 7.20 25.01
N ALA A 185 16.63 6.32 24.36
CA ALA A 185 16.14 6.56 23.00
C ALA A 185 15.15 7.72 22.96
N ILE A 186 14.16 7.76 23.84
CA ILE A 186 13.20 8.86 23.94
C ILE A 186 13.93 10.18 24.21
N LYS A 187 14.89 10.21 25.16
CA LYS A 187 15.71 11.38 25.41
C LYS A 187 16.40 11.90 24.15
N ASN A 188 17.06 10.99 23.39
CA ASN A 188 17.78 11.37 22.18
C ASN A 188 16.87 11.65 20.97
N ILE A 189 15.60 11.25 20.99
CA ILE A 189 14.59 11.67 20.01
C ILE A 189 14.22 13.15 20.22
N HIS A 190 13.97 13.56 21.47
CA HIS A 190 13.49 14.92 21.79
C HIS A 190 14.62 15.91 22.05
N VAL A 191 15.72 15.45 22.64
CA VAL A 191 16.91 16.25 22.94
C VAL A 191 18.16 15.52 22.46
N PRO A 192 18.39 15.46 21.13
CA PRO A 192 19.51 14.72 20.56
C PRO A 192 20.85 15.36 20.90
N GLU A 193 21.75 14.58 21.49
CA GLU A 193 23.10 15.01 21.84
C GLU A 193 24.00 15.03 20.60
N ASP A 194 23.90 14.04 19.75
CA ASP A 194 24.59 13.95 18.45
C ASP A 194 23.81 13.15 17.40
N ILE A 195 24.30 13.17 16.15
CA ILE A 195 23.66 12.50 15.01
C ILE A 195 23.70 10.97 15.14
N LEU A 196 24.74 10.40 15.74
CA LEU A 196 24.89 8.94 15.86
C LEU A 196 23.92 8.39 16.92
N LEU A 197 23.82 9.09 18.06
CA LEU A 197 22.87 8.76 19.11
C LEU A 197 21.44 8.93 18.62
N LEU A 198 21.15 9.98 17.86
CA LEU A 198 19.85 10.18 17.23
C LEU A 198 19.51 9.03 16.27
N LYS A 199 20.45 8.55 15.45
CA LYS A 199 20.25 7.39 14.57
C LYS A 199 19.92 6.13 15.36
N LYS A 200 20.67 5.84 16.42
CA LYS A 200 20.42 4.69 17.31
C LYS A 200 19.08 4.80 18.01
N ALA A 201 18.72 5.98 18.50
CA ALA A 201 17.42 6.24 19.12
C ALA A 201 16.26 5.97 18.13
N ARG A 202 16.34 6.52 16.92
CA ARG A 202 15.35 6.26 15.87
C ARG A 202 15.26 4.77 15.49
N GLN A 203 16.41 4.10 15.42
CA GLN A 203 16.43 2.64 15.17
C GLN A 203 15.69 1.88 16.26
N ARG A 204 15.89 2.25 17.53
CA ARG A 204 15.22 1.63 18.67
C ARG A 204 13.71 1.79 18.62
N ILE A 205 13.22 3.00 18.40
CA ILE A 205 11.78 3.29 18.34
C ILE A 205 11.14 2.58 17.15
N LYS A 206 11.75 2.65 15.97
CA LYS A 206 11.25 1.95 14.78
C LYS A 206 11.16 0.44 14.98
N TYR A 207 12.17 -0.14 15.61
CA TYR A 207 12.18 -1.57 15.89
C TYR A 207 11.01 -1.97 16.81
N GLU A 208 10.78 -1.22 17.89
CA GLU A 208 9.68 -1.46 18.81
C GLU A 208 8.32 -1.37 18.10
N GLU A 209 8.11 -0.31 17.31
CA GLU A 209 6.86 -0.15 16.55
C GLU A 209 6.61 -1.35 15.63
N LEU A 210 7.63 -1.80 14.89
CA LEU A 210 7.52 -2.92 13.97
C LEU A 210 7.34 -4.26 14.71
N PHE A 211 8.06 -4.47 15.81
CA PHE A 211 7.94 -5.66 16.64
C PHE A 211 6.53 -5.78 17.23
N MET A 212 6.04 -4.71 17.86
CA MET A 212 4.69 -4.68 18.43
C MET A 212 3.60 -4.81 17.38
N TYR A 213 3.80 -4.22 16.22
CA TYR A 213 2.88 -4.36 15.08
C TYR A 213 2.73 -5.83 14.67
N VAL A 214 3.84 -6.53 14.42
CA VAL A 214 3.81 -7.95 14.04
C VAL A 214 3.29 -8.83 15.18
N LEU A 215 3.70 -8.52 16.41
CA LEU A 215 3.27 -9.27 17.58
C LEU A 215 1.76 -9.17 17.82
N LYS A 216 1.17 -7.98 17.65
CA LYS A 216 -0.29 -7.78 17.72
C LYS A 216 -1.02 -8.63 16.67
N ILE A 217 -0.51 -8.64 15.45
CA ILE A 217 -1.04 -9.49 14.36
C ILE A 217 -0.99 -10.98 14.75
N ASN A 218 0.15 -11.45 15.20
CA ASN A 218 0.33 -12.85 15.58
C ASN A 218 -0.56 -13.25 16.78
N TYR A 219 -0.73 -12.35 17.73
CA TYR A 219 -1.61 -12.54 18.88
C TYR A 219 -3.07 -12.70 18.45
N LEU A 220 -3.57 -11.81 17.58
CA LEU A 220 -4.92 -11.91 17.04
C LEU A 220 -5.12 -13.18 16.21
N LYS A 221 -4.13 -13.55 15.39
CA LYS A 221 -4.14 -14.82 14.63
C LYS A 221 -4.29 -16.03 15.54
N ASN A 222 -3.56 -16.07 16.66
CA ASN A 222 -3.66 -17.15 17.64
C ASN A 222 -4.99 -17.15 18.39
N LYS A 223 -5.52 -15.97 18.73
CA LYS A 223 -6.83 -15.84 19.37
C LYS A 223 -7.95 -16.37 18.45
N ILE A 224 -7.93 -16.02 17.17
CA ILE A 224 -8.88 -16.50 16.16
C ILE A 224 -8.75 -18.02 15.93
N ASN A 225 -7.53 -18.54 15.94
CA ASN A 225 -7.28 -19.97 15.73
C ASN A 225 -7.72 -20.84 16.90
N ASN A 226 -7.74 -20.30 18.12
CA ASN A 226 -8.19 -21.02 19.31
C ASN A 226 -9.72 -21.04 19.47
N ASP A 227 -10.47 -20.30 18.63
CA ASP A 227 -11.92 -20.40 18.59
C ASP A 227 -12.31 -21.81 18.12
N ASN A 228 -13.02 -22.56 18.97
CA ASN A 228 -13.50 -23.94 18.76
C ASN A 228 -14.48 -24.11 17.57
N LEU A 229 -14.60 -23.11 16.69
CA LEU A 229 -15.53 -23.06 15.55
C LEU A 229 -14.91 -23.54 14.22
N ALA A 230 -13.63 -23.94 14.20
CA ALA A 230 -12.98 -24.44 13.00
C ALA A 230 -13.52 -25.80 12.58
N ILE A 231 -13.75 -25.97 11.27
CA ILE A 231 -14.27 -27.21 10.67
C ILE A 231 -13.09 -28.11 10.31
N GLU A 232 -12.98 -29.26 10.95
CA GLU A 232 -12.07 -30.31 10.51
C GLU A 232 -12.74 -31.15 9.43
N ARG A 233 -12.09 -31.32 8.28
CA ARG A 233 -12.63 -32.10 7.15
C ARG A 233 -11.89 -33.40 6.97
N ASN A 234 -12.64 -34.47 6.91
CA ASN A 234 -12.10 -35.78 6.46
C ASN A 234 -12.23 -35.86 4.95
N ILE A 235 -11.19 -35.47 4.23
CA ILE A 235 -11.14 -35.42 2.77
C ILE A 235 -10.70 -36.78 2.23
N ASP A 236 -11.54 -37.40 1.39
CA ASP A 236 -11.22 -38.63 0.67
C ASP A 236 -10.12 -38.34 -0.37
N LYS A 237 -8.87 -38.62 0.00
CA LYS A 237 -7.69 -38.33 -0.84
C LYS A 237 -7.73 -39.10 -2.17
N ASP A 238 -8.19 -40.33 -2.19
CA ASP A 238 -8.23 -41.12 -3.41
C ASP A 238 -9.21 -40.55 -4.46
N LYS A 239 -10.34 -40.02 -3.99
CA LYS A 239 -11.29 -39.32 -4.88
C LYS A 239 -10.77 -37.99 -5.33
N LEU A 240 -10.08 -37.23 -4.45
CA LEU A 240 -9.47 -35.96 -4.81
C LEU A 240 -8.37 -36.16 -5.86
N ASP A 241 -7.47 -37.14 -5.68
CA ASP A 241 -6.40 -37.44 -6.62
C ASP A 241 -6.95 -37.89 -8.00
N LYS A 242 -8.03 -38.72 -8.01
CA LYS A 242 -8.71 -39.09 -9.23
C LYS A 242 -9.30 -37.88 -9.94
N PHE A 243 -9.86 -36.92 -9.21
CA PHE A 243 -10.37 -35.68 -9.76
C PHE A 243 -9.23 -34.87 -10.38
N ILE A 244 -8.13 -34.62 -9.66
CA ILE A 244 -6.97 -33.88 -10.16
C ILE A 244 -6.40 -34.53 -11.43
N LYS A 245 -6.25 -35.85 -11.45
CA LYS A 245 -5.78 -36.59 -12.63
C LYS A 245 -6.78 -36.58 -13.82
N SER A 246 -8.05 -36.26 -13.60
CA SER A 246 -9.06 -36.14 -14.65
C SER A 246 -9.07 -34.78 -15.34
N LEU A 247 -8.33 -33.80 -14.83
CA LEU A 247 -8.19 -32.49 -15.46
C LEU A 247 -7.52 -32.62 -16.84
N PRO A 248 -7.85 -31.75 -17.82
CA PRO A 248 -7.31 -31.84 -19.18
C PRO A 248 -5.86 -31.39 -19.30
N PHE A 249 -5.18 -31.10 -18.20
CA PHE A 249 -3.80 -30.66 -18.09
C PHE A 249 -3.17 -31.14 -16.78
N GLU A 250 -1.85 -31.16 -16.72
CA GLU A 250 -1.10 -31.43 -15.50
C GLU A 250 -0.88 -30.12 -14.71
N LEU A 251 -0.93 -30.20 -13.39
CA LEU A 251 -0.60 -29.07 -12.53
C LEU A 251 0.91 -28.78 -12.58
N THR A 252 1.27 -27.50 -12.54
CA THR A 252 2.66 -27.09 -12.34
C THR A 252 3.09 -27.34 -10.89
N LEU A 253 4.40 -27.37 -10.61
CA LEU A 253 4.94 -27.56 -9.25
C LEU A 253 4.36 -26.55 -8.26
N ASP A 254 4.23 -25.26 -8.66
CA ASP A 254 3.69 -24.24 -7.78
C ASP A 254 2.18 -24.43 -7.55
N GLN A 255 1.45 -24.86 -8.59
CA GLN A 255 0.02 -25.17 -8.47
C GLN A 255 -0.22 -26.35 -7.54
N ASP A 256 0.56 -27.44 -7.71
CA ASP A 256 0.49 -28.61 -6.84
C ASP A 256 0.81 -28.26 -5.38
N LYS A 257 1.85 -27.45 -5.16
CA LYS A 257 2.18 -26.95 -3.84
C LYS A 257 1.04 -26.14 -3.23
N ALA A 258 0.43 -25.23 -4.00
CA ALA A 258 -0.69 -24.41 -3.54
C ALA A 258 -1.92 -25.24 -3.21
N VAL A 259 -2.20 -26.30 -4.00
CA VAL A 259 -3.26 -27.27 -3.72
C VAL A 259 -2.97 -27.98 -2.40
N ASN A 260 -1.75 -28.49 -2.21
CA ASN A 260 -1.37 -29.19 -0.98
C ASN A 260 -1.47 -28.28 0.26
N ASP A 261 -1.04 -27.00 0.15
CA ASP A 261 -1.20 -26.01 1.22
C ASP A 261 -2.67 -25.84 1.61
N ILE A 262 -3.57 -25.68 0.63
CA ILE A 262 -5.01 -25.50 0.84
C ILE A 262 -5.65 -26.77 1.45
N ILE A 263 -5.33 -27.93 0.91
CA ILE A 263 -5.89 -29.21 1.40
C ILE A 263 -5.44 -29.48 2.83
N ASN A 264 -4.18 -29.19 3.17
CA ASN A 264 -3.70 -29.30 4.53
C ASN A 264 -4.47 -28.36 5.48
N ASP A 265 -4.66 -27.09 5.11
CA ASP A 265 -5.44 -26.15 5.91
C ASP A 265 -6.88 -26.63 6.12
N LEU A 266 -7.53 -27.16 5.07
CA LEU A 266 -8.89 -27.70 5.17
C LEU A 266 -8.99 -28.95 6.01
N SER A 267 -7.89 -29.71 6.18
CA SER A 267 -7.86 -31.01 6.89
C SER A 267 -7.56 -30.86 8.39
N ILE A 268 -7.09 -29.71 8.83
CA ILE A 268 -6.78 -29.47 10.25
C ILE A 268 -7.89 -28.67 10.92
N LYS A 269 -8.03 -28.82 12.24
CA LYS A 269 -8.99 -28.06 13.06
C LYS A 269 -8.48 -26.63 13.29
N LYS A 270 -8.26 -25.91 12.20
CA LYS A 270 -7.82 -24.53 12.19
C LYS A 270 -8.52 -23.83 11.04
N ARG A 271 -9.04 -22.63 11.28
CA ARG A 271 -9.70 -21.86 10.23
C ARG A 271 -8.68 -21.41 9.18
N MET A 272 -8.92 -21.76 7.93
CA MET A 272 -8.11 -21.26 6.82
C MET A 272 -8.49 -19.80 6.49
N ASN A 273 -7.48 -18.94 6.45
CA ASN A 273 -7.54 -17.64 5.80
C ASN A 273 -6.32 -17.52 4.89
N ARG A 274 -6.51 -17.80 3.59
CA ARG A 274 -5.39 -17.94 2.64
C ARG A 274 -5.55 -17.07 1.42
N LEU A 275 -4.48 -16.39 1.05
CA LEU A 275 -4.35 -15.66 -0.21
C LEU A 275 -3.64 -16.52 -1.26
N LEU A 276 -4.33 -16.85 -2.34
CA LEU A 276 -3.76 -17.47 -3.53
C LEU A 276 -3.42 -16.39 -4.54
N GLN A 277 -2.15 -16.11 -4.71
CA GLN A 277 -1.69 -15.09 -5.64
C GLN A 277 -0.92 -15.68 -6.81
N GLY A 278 -1.00 -15.04 -7.96
CA GLY A 278 -0.29 -15.44 -9.16
C GLY A 278 -0.67 -14.57 -10.34
N ASP A 279 0.15 -14.55 -11.35
CA ASP A 279 -0.08 -13.75 -12.55
C ASP A 279 -1.40 -14.07 -13.24
N VAL A 280 -1.85 -13.21 -14.16
CA VAL A 280 -3.03 -13.47 -15.01
C VAL A 280 -2.81 -14.75 -15.81
N GLY A 281 -3.78 -15.68 -15.70
CA GLY A 281 -3.70 -16.99 -16.38
C GLY A 281 -2.76 -18.00 -15.74
N SER A 282 -2.33 -17.82 -14.47
CA SER A 282 -1.55 -18.81 -13.70
C SER A 282 -2.36 -20.02 -13.22
N GLY A 283 -3.68 -20.07 -13.47
CA GLY A 283 -4.55 -21.19 -13.10
C GLY A 283 -5.16 -21.14 -11.70
N LYS A 284 -5.24 -19.95 -11.09
CA LYS A 284 -5.87 -19.74 -9.76
C LYS A 284 -7.27 -20.34 -9.65
N THR A 285 -8.10 -20.13 -10.68
CA THR A 285 -9.48 -20.65 -10.73
C THR A 285 -9.53 -22.16 -10.61
N VAL A 286 -8.62 -22.88 -11.27
CA VAL A 286 -8.57 -24.35 -11.20
C VAL A 286 -8.24 -24.81 -9.78
N ILE A 287 -7.29 -24.15 -9.11
CA ILE A 287 -6.93 -24.47 -7.71
C ILE A 287 -8.14 -24.21 -6.78
N ALA A 288 -8.84 -23.11 -7.01
CA ALA A 288 -10.07 -22.79 -6.27
C ALA A 288 -11.14 -23.87 -6.47
N LEU A 289 -11.31 -24.39 -7.70
CA LEU A 289 -12.26 -25.45 -7.98
C LEU A 289 -11.81 -26.80 -7.38
N ILE A 290 -10.52 -27.08 -7.28
CA ILE A 290 -10.00 -28.25 -6.54
C ILE A 290 -10.35 -28.12 -5.04
N ALA A 291 -10.21 -26.94 -4.46
CA ALA A 291 -10.62 -26.68 -3.07
C ALA A 291 -12.14 -26.86 -2.86
N VAL A 292 -12.96 -26.40 -3.83
CA VAL A 292 -14.40 -26.64 -3.84
C VAL A 292 -14.72 -28.14 -3.84
N TYR A 293 -14.02 -28.92 -4.69
CA TYR A 293 -14.25 -30.38 -4.74
C TYR A 293 -13.87 -31.07 -3.43
N ALA A 294 -12.76 -30.68 -2.80
CA ALA A 294 -12.37 -31.18 -1.50
C ALA A 294 -13.42 -30.88 -0.41
N ASN A 295 -13.95 -29.64 -0.41
CA ASN A 295 -15.01 -29.22 0.50
C ASN A 295 -16.33 -30.01 0.26
N TYR A 296 -16.67 -30.25 -1.03
CA TYR A 296 -17.82 -31.08 -1.43
C TYR A 296 -17.70 -32.52 -0.94
N LEU A 297 -16.53 -33.16 -1.04
CA LEU A 297 -16.29 -34.52 -0.54
C LEU A 297 -16.58 -34.62 0.97
N SER A 298 -16.40 -33.53 1.71
CA SER A 298 -16.71 -33.42 3.13
C SER A 298 -18.17 -32.97 3.41
N LYS A 299 -19.03 -32.89 2.38
CA LYS A 299 -20.44 -32.52 2.47
C LYS A 299 -20.70 -31.08 2.97
N TYR A 300 -19.84 -30.14 2.63
CA TYR A 300 -20.01 -28.73 2.88
C TYR A 300 -20.25 -27.95 1.58
N GLN A 301 -21.02 -26.87 1.68
CA GLN A 301 -21.28 -25.94 0.59
C GLN A 301 -20.12 -24.98 0.39
N SER A 302 -19.92 -24.52 -0.84
CA SER A 302 -18.94 -23.52 -1.21
C SER A 302 -19.60 -22.31 -1.87
N ALA A 303 -19.07 -21.10 -1.60
CA ALA A 303 -19.47 -19.87 -2.26
C ALA A 303 -18.25 -19.26 -2.96
N LEU A 304 -18.39 -18.94 -4.26
CA LEU A 304 -17.38 -18.23 -5.05
C LEU A 304 -17.92 -16.86 -5.45
N MET A 305 -17.28 -15.82 -4.96
CA MET A 305 -17.66 -14.43 -5.20
C MET A 305 -16.74 -13.79 -6.22
N ALA A 306 -17.30 -13.25 -7.29
CA ALA A 306 -16.61 -12.50 -8.33
C ALA A 306 -16.98 -11.00 -8.27
N PRO A 307 -16.07 -10.10 -8.65
CA PRO A 307 -16.31 -8.65 -8.58
C PRO A 307 -17.34 -8.15 -9.60
N THR A 308 -17.55 -8.89 -10.69
CA THR A 308 -18.48 -8.52 -11.75
C THR A 308 -19.32 -9.70 -12.19
N GLU A 309 -20.48 -9.42 -12.79
CA GLU A 309 -21.41 -10.42 -13.31
C GLU A 309 -20.80 -11.25 -14.42
N ILE A 310 -20.04 -10.60 -15.32
CA ILE A 310 -19.35 -11.28 -16.43
C ILE A 310 -18.38 -12.35 -15.89
N LEU A 311 -17.58 -12.00 -14.88
CA LEU A 311 -16.67 -12.95 -14.25
C LEU A 311 -17.41 -14.08 -13.52
N ALA A 312 -18.51 -13.75 -12.84
CA ALA A 312 -19.33 -14.77 -12.19
C ALA A 312 -19.87 -15.79 -13.21
N VAL A 313 -20.36 -15.33 -14.36
CA VAL A 313 -20.80 -16.18 -15.46
C VAL A 313 -19.64 -17.03 -16.02
N GLN A 314 -18.47 -16.41 -16.22
CA GLN A 314 -17.28 -17.13 -16.70
C GLN A 314 -16.85 -18.24 -15.74
N HIS A 315 -16.76 -17.96 -14.43
CA HIS A 315 -16.45 -18.96 -13.41
C HIS A 315 -17.51 -20.08 -13.36
N TYR A 316 -18.78 -19.72 -13.55
CA TYR A 316 -19.87 -20.68 -13.58
C TYR A 316 -19.76 -21.65 -14.75
N GLU A 317 -19.50 -21.15 -15.95
CA GLU A 317 -19.32 -22.01 -17.15
C GLU A 317 -18.05 -22.87 -17.02
N GLU A 318 -16.96 -22.35 -16.49
CA GLU A 318 -15.74 -23.10 -16.23
C GLU A 318 -15.98 -24.21 -15.19
N ALA A 319 -16.66 -23.89 -14.09
CA ALA A 319 -17.01 -24.86 -13.06
C ALA A 319 -17.92 -25.97 -13.62
N LYS A 320 -18.95 -25.64 -14.41
CA LYS A 320 -19.80 -26.62 -15.09
C LYS A 320 -19.02 -27.57 -16.01
N LYS A 321 -18.06 -27.01 -16.76
CA LYS A 321 -17.21 -27.80 -17.65
C LYS A 321 -16.31 -28.75 -16.85
N ILE A 322 -15.67 -28.30 -15.81
CA ILE A 322 -14.77 -29.11 -14.97
C ILE A 322 -15.55 -30.19 -14.20
N PHE A 323 -16.69 -29.82 -13.62
CA PHE A 323 -17.50 -30.75 -12.84
C PHE A 323 -18.51 -31.54 -13.63
N SER A 324 -18.50 -31.48 -14.98
CA SER A 324 -19.48 -32.14 -15.85
C SER A 324 -19.63 -33.64 -15.61
N LYS A 325 -18.58 -34.32 -15.18
CA LYS A 325 -18.53 -35.75 -14.84
C LYS A 325 -18.85 -36.08 -13.38
N TYR A 326 -19.07 -35.04 -12.54
CA TYR A 326 -19.25 -35.15 -11.11
C TYR A 326 -20.66 -34.66 -10.73
N LYS A 327 -21.21 -35.20 -9.63
CA LYS A 327 -22.58 -34.88 -9.20
C LYS A 327 -22.62 -33.62 -8.32
N LEU A 328 -21.99 -32.53 -8.74
CA LEU A 328 -22.09 -31.26 -8.03
C LEU A 328 -23.23 -30.42 -8.62
N ASN A 329 -24.05 -29.89 -7.73
CA ASN A 329 -25.10 -28.94 -8.09
C ASN A 329 -24.54 -27.52 -7.98
N ILE A 330 -24.47 -26.85 -9.13
CA ILE A 330 -23.87 -25.51 -9.22
C ILE A 330 -24.96 -24.50 -9.58
N ALA A 331 -25.03 -23.39 -8.85
CA ALA A 331 -25.95 -22.29 -9.11
C ALA A 331 -25.22 -20.99 -9.39
N LEU A 332 -25.84 -20.11 -10.18
CA LEU A 332 -25.37 -18.76 -10.48
C LEU A 332 -26.37 -17.74 -9.90
N LEU A 333 -25.88 -16.82 -9.07
CA LEU A 333 -26.69 -15.76 -8.47
C LEU A 333 -26.07 -14.39 -8.76
N THR A 334 -26.70 -13.62 -9.61
CA THR A 334 -26.27 -12.27 -10.01
C THR A 334 -27.42 -11.26 -9.90
N SER A 335 -27.16 -10.00 -10.19
CA SER A 335 -28.20 -8.98 -10.25
C SER A 335 -29.24 -9.26 -11.34
N SER A 336 -28.84 -9.83 -12.47
CA SER A 336 -29.72 -10.18 -13.60
C SER A 336 -30.55 -11.45 -13.39
N THR A 337 -30.29 -12.23 -12.34
CA THR A 337 -31.09 -13.43 -12.02
C THR A 337 -32.55 -13.03 -11.73
N SER A 338 -33.51 -13.70 -12.36
CA SER A 338 -34.93 -13.38 -12.19
C SER A 338 -35.40 -13.58 -10.75
N ASN A 339 -36.39 -12.83 -10.30
CA ASN A 339 -36.93 -12.94 -8.93
C ASN A 339 -37.47 -14.35 -8.63
N LYS A 340 -37.99 -15.05 -9.64
CA LYS A 340 -38.46 -16.43 -9.51
C LYS A 340 -37.30 -17.39 -9.27
N ASP A 341 -36.24 -17.27 -10.07
CA ASP A 341 -35.06 -18.11 -9.92
C ASP A 341 -34.32 -17.83 -8.62
N LYS A 342 -34.25 -16.56 -8.20
CA LYS A 342 -33.67 -16.20 -6.88
C LYS A 342 -34.33 -16.93 -5.74
N LYS A 343 -35.67 -16.98 -5.70
CA LYS A 343 -36.40 -17.72 -4.66
C LYS A 343 -36.08 -19.20 -4.65
N THR A 344 -36.06 -19.82 -5.81
CA THR A 344 -35.69 -21.24 -5.95
C THR A 344 -34.26 -21.51 -5.49
N ILE A 345 -33.30 -20.65 -5.90
CA ILE A 345 -31.89 -20.76 -5.49
C ILE A 345 -31.77 -20.61 -3.96
N TYR A 346 -32.49 -19.67 -3.34
CA TYR A 346 -32.44 -19.49 -1.88
C TYR A 346 -32.96 -20.71 -1.14
N GLU A 347 -34.09 -21.26 -1.56
CA GLU A 347 -34.67 -22.47 -0.96
C GLU A 347 -33.75 -23.71 -1.15
N GLU A 348 -33.17 -23.87 -2.31
CA GLU A 348 -32.26 -24.98 -2.60
C GLU A 348 -30.94 -24.88 -1.83
N LEU A 349 -30.45 -23.64 -1.63
CA LEU A 349 -29.23 -23.37 -0.87
C LEU A 349 -29.44 -23.65 0.63
N GLU A 350 -30.57 -23.18 1.20
CA GLU A 350 -30.94 -23.41 2.60
C GLU A 350 -31.23 -24.89 2.87
N ASN A 351 -31.76 -25.62 1.90
CA ASN A 351 -31.98 -27.07 1.99
C ASN A 351 -30.71 -27.91 1.74
N GLY A 352 -29.62 -27.29 1.31
CA GLY A 352 -28.33 -27.96 1.01
C GLY A 352 -28.35 -28.78 -0.27
N LYS A 353 -29.19 -28.42 -1.25
CA LYS A 353 -29.20 -29.04 -2.58
C LYS A 353 -28.16 -28.46 -3.51
N ILE A 354 -27.71 -27.22 -3.28
CA ILE A 354 -26.65 -26.55 -4.03
C ILE A 354 -25.34 -26.78 -3.30
N ASP A 355 -24.34 -27.30 -3.97
CA ASP A 355 -23.00 -27.59 -3.45
C ASP A 355 -22.05 -26.42 -3.68
N LEU A 356 -22.17 -25.74 -4.83
CA LEU A 356 -21.39 -24.55 -5.19
C LEU A 356 -22.33 -23.46 -5.69
N ILE A 357 -22.28 -22.30 -5.05
CA ILE A 357 -22.92 -21.10 -5.56
C ILE A 357 -21.88 -20.11 -6.03
N ILE A 358 -22.03 -19.58 -7.23
CA ILE A 358 -21.17 -18.57 -7.83
C ILE A 358 -21.99 -17.30 -8.04
N GLY A 359 -21.42 -16.14 -7.74
CA GLY A 359 -22.15 -14.89 -7.92
C GLY A 359 -21.32 -13.66 -7.60
N THR A 360 -22.02 -12.53 -7.52
CA THR A 360 -21.44 -11.24 -7.14
C THR A 360 -21.75 -10.93 -5.67
N GLN A 361 -21.74 -9.66 -5.29
CA GLN A 361 -22.17 -9.20 -3.95
C GLN A 361 -23.58 -9.66 -3.55
N ALA A 362 -24.38 -10.18 -4.50
CA ALA A 362 -25.68 -10.78 -4.18
C ALA A 362 -25.57 -11.94 -3.18
N LEU A 363 -24.44 -12.65 -3.13
CA LEU A 363 -24.19 -13.76 -2.19
C LEU A 363 -24.12 -13.33 -0.73
N ILE A 364 -23.88 -12.04 -0.44
CA ILE A 364 -23.72 -11.49 0.90
C ILE A 364 -25.07 -11.02 1.48
N GLN A 365 -26.09 -10.84 0.66
CA GLN A 365 -27.39 -10.32 1.08
C GLN A 365 -28.00 -11.16 2.21
N GLU A 366 -28.69 -10.53 3.16
CA GLU A 366 -29.26 -11.17 4.35
C GLU A 366 -30.20 -12.35 4.03
N ASN A 367 -30.89 -12.27 2.91
CA ASN A 367 -31.82 -13.33 2.45
C ASN A 367 -31.14 -14.61 1.97
N VAL A 368 -29.81 -14.59 1.77
CA VAL A 368 -29.07 -15.78 1.32
C VAL A 368 -28.64 -16.57 2.55
N LYS A 369 -29.27 -17.71 2.79
CA LYS A 369 -28.96 -18.61 3.90
C LYS A 369 -28.34 -19.91 3.36
N TYR A 370 -27.34 -20.39 4.09
CA TYR A 370 -26.63 -21.62 3.77
C TYR A 370 -26.93 -22.71 4.81
N LYS A 371 -27.09 -23.96 4.38
CA LYS A 371 -27.27 -25.08 5.31
C LYS A 371 -25.97 -25.44 6.04
N LYS A 372 -24.86 -25.53 5.28
CA LYS A 372 -23.52 -25.87 5.79
C LYS A 372 -22.44 -25.21 4.93
N LEU A 373 -22.29 -23.88 5.02
CA LEU A 373 -21.22 -23.17 4.31
C LEU A 373 -19.88 -23.53 4.96
N GLY A 374 -18.97 -24.14 4.19
CA GLY A 374 -17.64 -24.52 4.67
C GLY A 374 -16.52 -23.71 4.04
N LEU A 375 -16.69 -23.26 2.79
CA LEU A 375 -15.64 -22.55 2.05
C LEU A 375 -16.19 -21.34 1.32
N VAL A 376 -15.53 -20.19 1.50
CA VAL A 376 -15.78 -18.96 0.76
C VAL A 376 -14.56 -18.62 -0.07
N ILE A 377 -14.78 -18.42 -1.36
CA ILE A 377 -13.73 -18.01 -2.30
C ILE A 377 -14.05 -16.61 -2.81
N THR A 378 -13.08 -15.70 -2.78
CA THR A 378 -13.22 -14.33 -3.31
C THR A 378 -12.20 -14.10 -4.41
N ASP A 379 -12.65 -13.73 -5.60
CA ASP A 379 -11.77 -13.34 -6.70
C ASP A 379 -11.51 -11.83 -6.67
N GLU A 380 -10.26 -11.40 -6.93
CA GLU A 380 -9.82 -10.00 -6.89
C GLU A 380 -10.11 -9.31 -5.53
N GLN A 381 -9.53 -9.85 -4.46
CA GLN A 381 -9.76 -9.46 -3.06
C GLN A 381 -9.72 -7.93 -2.81
N HIS A 382 -8.83 -7.19 -3.50
CA HIS A 382 -8.67 -5.74 -3.30
C HIS A 382 -9.91 -4.90 -3.72
N ARG A 383 -10.87 -5.51 -4.42
CA ARG A 383 -12.13 -4.85 -4.82
C ARG A 383 -13.26 -5.05 -3.82
N PHE A 384 -13.04 -5.82 -2.75
CA PHE A 384 -14.02 -6.07 -1.70
C PHE A 384 -13.61 -5.37 -0.39
N GLY A 385 -14.52 -4.62 0.21
CA GLY A 385 -14.30 -3.95 1.50
C GLY A 385 -14.17 -4.95 2.66
N VAL A 386 -13.49 -4.53 3.74
CA VAL A 386 -13.30 -5.32 4.97
C VAL A 386 -14.65 -5.80 5.54
N ASN A 387 -15.65 -4.92 5.57
CA ASN A 387 -17.00 -5.21 6.08
C ASN A 387 -17.74 -6.34 5.33
N GLN A 388 -17.41 -6.58 4.04
CA GLN A 388 -18.06 -7.63 3.26
C GLN A 388 -17.56 -9.03 3.64
N ARG A 389 -16.32 -9.14 4.10
CA ARG A 389 -15.74 -10.40 4.62
C ARG A 389 -16.38 -10.78 5.96
N ASP A 390 -16.63 -9.81 6.82
CA ASP A 390 -17.23 -10.04 8.13
C ASP A 390 -18.71 -10.46 8.03
N THR A 391 -19.41 -10.02 6.99
CA THR A 391 -20.79 -10.44 6.73
C THR A 391 -20.90 -11.95 6.42
N PHE A 392 -19.89 -12.57 5.75
CA PHE A 392 -19.87 -14.02 5.59
C PHE A 392 -19.59 -14.76 6.90
N LYS A 393 -18.81 -14.16 7.81
CA LYS A 393 -18.55 -14.74 9.15
C LYS A 393 -19.81 -14.89 9.99
N GLY A 394 -20.81 -14.02 9.79
CA GLY A 394 -22.11 -14.07 10.50
C GLY A 394 -23.13 -15.06 9.92
N LYS A 395 -22.87 -15.66 8.72
CA LYS A 395 -23.86 -16.51 8.01
C LYS A 395 -23.77 -18.01 8.31
N GLY A 396 -23.06 -18.42 9.34
CA GLY A 396 -22.95 -19.84 9.73
C GLY A 396 -21.77 -20.12 10.65
N ILE A 397 -21.44 -21.40 10.83
CA ILE A 397 -20.18 -21.83 11.43
C ILE A 397 -19.07 -21.20 10.58
N SER A 398 -18.17 -20.42 11.19
CA SER A 398 -17.08 -19.66 10.52
C SER A 398 -16.47 -20.40 9.33
N PRO A 399 -16.81 -20.05 8.08
CA PRO A 399 -16.28 -20.75 6.91
C PRO A 399 -14.80 -20.44 6.71
N ASP A 400 -14.09 -21.35 6.06
CA ASP A 400 -12.75 -21.10 5.56
C ASP A 400 -12.77 -20.11 4.41
N VAL A 401 -11.74 -19.27 4.32
CA VAL A 401 -11.64 -18.21 3.32
C VAL A 401 -10.43 -18.41 2.43
N LEU A 402 -10.67 -18.49 1.12
CA LEU A 402 -9.65 -18.51 0.08
C LEU A 402 -9.81 -17.24 -0.78
N SER A 403 -8.89 -16.31 -0.65
CA SER A 403 -8.86 -15.10 -1.48
C SER A 403 -7.93 -15.30 -2.67
N MET A 404 -8.34 -14.83 -3.86
CA MET A 404 -7.52 -14.87 -5.06
C MET A 404 -7.12 -13.45 -5.48
N SER A 405 -5.87 -13.30 -5.97
CA SER A 405 -5.40 -12.03 -6.54
C SER A 405 -4.58 -12.27 -7.81
N ALA A 406 -4.88 -11.50 -8.86
CA ALA A 406 -4.09 -11.47 -10.08
C ALA A 406 -2.93 -10.48 -10.03
N THR A 407 -2.90 -9.59 -9.03
CA THR A 407 -1.72 -8.77 -8.72
C THR A 407 -0.86 -9.51 -7.72
N PRO A 408 0.32 -9.99 -8.11
CA PRO A 408 1.25 -10.52 -7.15
C PRO A 408 1.66 -9.41 -6.16
N ILE A 409 1.61 -9.72 -4.89
CA ILE A 409 2.14 -8.86 -3.82
C ILE A 409 3.40 -9.56 -3.32
N PRO A 410 4.53 -8.86 -3.14
CA PRO A 410 5.71 -9.49 -2.55
C PRO A 410 5.32 -10.25 -1.28
N ARG A 411 5.71 -11.54 -1.19
CA ARG A 411 5.22 -12.47 -0.15
C ARG A 411 5.38 -11.90 1.27
N THR A 412 6.51 -11.29 1.52
CA THR A 412 6.84 -10.67 2.80
C THR A 412 5.94 -9.48 3.12
N TYR A 413 5.52 -8.75 2.09
CA TYR A 413 4.63 -7.61 2.23
C TYR A 413 3.17 -8.05 2.43
N ALA A 414 2.75 -9.09 1.71
CA ALA A 414 1.43 -9.68 1.90
C ALA A 414 1.23 -10.18 3.34
N LEU A 415 2.25 -10.83 3.93
CA LEU A 415 2.25 -11.28 5.32
C LEU A 415 2.17 -10.13 6.33
N THR A 416 2.59 -8.93 5.94
CA THR A 416 2.60 -7.75 6.82
C THR A 416 1.28 -6.98 6.76
N ILE A 417 0.68 -6.89 5.57
CA ILE A 417 -0.57 -6.14 5.37
C ILE A 417 -1.80 -6.96 5.77
N TYR A 418 -1.78 -8.23 5.37
CA TYR A 418 -2.92 -9.13 5.59
C TYR A 418 -2.79 -9.98 6.85
N GLY A 419 -1.80 -9.70 7.68
CA GLY A 419 -1.53 -10.16 9.03
C GLY A 419 -1.89 -11.61 9.36
N ASP A 420 -3.16 -11.92 9.35
CA ASP A 420 -3.73 -13.23 9.66
C ASP A 420 -3.83 -14.18 8.44
N THR A 421 -3.42 -13.74 7.25
CA THR A 421 -3.61 -14.47 5.99
C THR A 421 -2.35 -15.24 5.58
N ASP A 422 -2.47 -16.55 5.41
CA ASP A 422 -1.41 -17.38 4.83
C ASP A 422 -1.34 -17.18 3.30
N VAL A 423 -0.16 -17.28 2.71
CA VAL A 423 0.04 -16.93 1.28
C VAL A 423 0.59 -18.11 0.49
N SER A 424 -0.11 -18.50 -0.58
CA SER A 424 0.39 -19.40 -1.61
C SER A 424 0.59 -18.65 -2.91
N SER A 425 1.78 -18.75 -3.51
CA SER A 425 2.16 -18.00 -4.71
C SER A 425 2.41 -18.96 -5.87
N ILE A 426 1.78 -18.67 -7.03
CA ILE A 426 1.99 -19.38 -8.28
C ILE A 426 2.87 -18.51 -9.18
N LYS A 427 4.14 -18.85 -9.28
CA LYS A 427 5.13 -18.15 -10.11
C LYS A 427 5.24 -18.77 -11.50
N SER A 428 5.10 -20.07 -11.60
CA SER A 428 5.20 -20.81 -12.86
C SER A 428 4.00 -20.56 -13.77
N LYS A 429 4.27 -20.29 -15.05
CA LYS A 429 3.24 -20.20 -16.09
C LYS A 429 2.92 -21.60 -16.63
N PRO A 430 1.66 -21.92 -16.99
CA PRO A 430 1.32 -23.14 -17.67
C PRO A 430 2.07 -23.30 -19.00
N LYS A 431 2.42 -24.55 -19.37
CA LYS A 431 3.13 -24.87 -20.63
C LYS A 431 2.31 -24.43 -21.83
N GLY A 432 2.99 -23.95 -22.89
CA GLY A 432 2.39 -23.62 -24.19
C GLY A 432 1.99 -22.15 -24.40
N ARG A 433 2.07 -21.30 -23.40
CA ARG A 433 1.75 -19.86 -23.54
C ARG A 433 2.95 -19.10 -24.12
N LYS A 434 2.73 -18.40 -25.25
CA LYS A 434 3.76 -17.51 -25.83
C LYS A 434 3.93 -16.25 -25.00
N GLU A 435 5.14 -15.75 -24.90
CA GLU A 435 5.41 -14.47 -24.25
C GLU A 435 4.81 -13.32 -25.05
N ILE A 436 4.28 -12.32 -24.33
CA ILE A 436 3.71 -11.12 -24.93
C ILE A 436 4.87 -10.15 -25.23
N VAL A 437 5.03 -9.81 -26.50
CA VAL A 437 6.03 -8.81 -26.91
C VAL A 437 5.55 -7.45 -26.47
N THR A 438 6.26 -6.84 -25.51
CA THR A 438 5.95 -5.50 -25.01
C THR A 438 6.87 -4.49 -25.68
N VAL A 439 6.32 -3.41 -26.24
CA VAL A 439 7.08 -2.39 -26.99
C VAL A 439 6.64 -1.00 -26.53
N PHE A 440 7.61 -0.14 -26.22
CA PHE A 440 7.38 1.27 -26.01
C PHE A 440 7.48 2.06 -27.32
N LYS A 441 6.51 2.94 -27.58
CA LYS A 441 6.49 3.87 -28.73
C LYS A 441 6.19 5.29 -28.25
N LYS A 442 6.87 6.27 -28.84
CA LYS A 442 6.55 7.68 -28.59
C LYS A 442 5.29 8.08 -29.38
N GLU A 443 4.55 9.05 -28.88
CA GLU A 443 3.35 9.57 -29.56
C GLU A 443 3.64 10.03 -31.01
N LYS A 444 4.83 10.55 -31.29
CA LYS A 444 5.26 10.92 -32.63
C LYS A 444 5.41 9.73 -33.58
N ASP A 445 5.60 8.53 -33.05
CA ASP A 445 5.81 7.30 -33.82
C ASP A 445 4.48 6.50 -33.96
N ILE A 446 3.33 7.19 -33.86
CA ILE A 446 2.01 6.57 -33.89
C ILE A 446 1.72 5.82 -35.20
N THR A 447 2.34 6.25 -36.31
CA THR A 447 2.21 5.57 -37.61
C THR A 447 2.68 4.13 -37.55
N ASP A 448 3.78 3.86 -36.86
CA ASP A 448 4.29 2.49 -36.66
C ASP A 448 3.27 1.63 -35.92
N VAL A 449 2.61 2.22 -34.90
CA VAL A 449 1.57 1.53 -34.10
C VAL A 449 0.38 1.17 -34.99
N LEU A 450 -0.08 2.11 -35.81
CA LEU A 450 -1.19 1.91 -36.75
C LEU A 450 -0.85 0.83 -37.79
N GLU A 451 0.40 0.75 -38.24
CA GLU A 451 0.83 -0.31 -39.16
C GLU A 451 0.79 -1.71 -38.51
N ILE A 452 1.23 -1.82 -37.25
CA ILE A 452 1.13 -3.08 -36.51
C ILE A 452 -0.33 -3.45 -36.29
N MET A 453 -1.18 -2.50 -35.90
CA MET A 453 -2.62 -2.72 -35.76
C MET A 453 -3.25 -3.20 -37.06
N LYS A 454 -2.89 -2.59 -38.20
CA LYS A 454 -3.40 -2.98 -39.51
C LYS A 454 -3.07 -4.43 -39.84
N LYS A 455 -1.84 -4.87 -39.60
CA LYS A 455 -1.40 -6.26 -39.81
C LYS A 455 -2.23 -7.26 -38.98
N GLU A 456 -2.47 -6.93 -37.69
CA GLU A 456 -3.30 -7.81 -36.82
C GLU A 456 -4.75 -7.87 -37.30
N LEU A 457 -5.33 -6.75 -37.77
CA LEU A 457 -6.68 -6.71 -38.31
C LEU A 457 -6.80 -7.50 -39.64
N GLU A 458 -5.79 -7.45 -40.50
CA GLU A 458 -5.72 -8.23 -41.74
C GLU A 458 -5.68 -9.75 -41.45
N LEU A 459 -5.12 -10.16 -40.34
CA LEU A 459 -5.14 -11.52 -39.82
C LEU A 459 -6.47 -11.91 -39.11
N ASN A 460 -7.46 -11.00 -39.12
CA ASN A 460 -8.74 -11.15 -38.42
C ASN A 460 -8.59 -11.28 -36.89
N HIS A 461 -7.52 -10.74 -36.33
CA HIS A 461 -7.34 -10.64 -34.89
C HIS A 461 -8.05 -9.40 -34.32
N GLN A 462 -8.25 -9.40 -33.01
CA GLN A 462 -8.90 -8.31 -32.29
C GLN A 462 -7.90 -7.52 -31.46
N ILE A 463 -8.21 -6.21 -31.28
CA ILE A 463 -7.32 -5.27 -30.66
C ILE A 463 -8.04 -4.52 -29.53
N TYR A 464 -7.38 -4.44 -28.36
CA TYR A 464 -7.77 -3.53 -27.29
C TYR A 464 -7.03 -2.21 -27.44
N VAL A 465 -7.75 -1.10 -27.25
CA VAL A 465 -7.17 0.26 -27.18
C VAL A 465 -7.59 0.87 -25.85
N VAL A 466 -6.64 1.31 -25.04
CA VAL A 466 -6.88 1.80 -23.68
C VAL A 466 -6.53 3.27 -23.56
N ALA A 467 -7.47 4.06 -23.01
CA ALA A 467 -7.32 5.46 -22.64
C ALA A 467 -7.35 5.66 -21.12
N PRO A 468 -6.67 6.67 -20.57
CA PRO A 468 -6.69 6.94 -19.14
C PRO A 468 -8.01 7.55 -18.64
N MET A 469 -8.81 8.18 -19.51
CA MET A 469 -10.03 8.91 -19.16
C MET A 469 -11.14 8.77 -20.20
N ILE A 470 -12.36 9.12 -19.80
CA ILE A 470 -13.56 9.00 -20.67
C ILE A 470 -13.67 10.21 -21.60
N ASP A 471 -13.61 11.42 -21.02
CA ASP A 471 -13.77 12.70 -21.71
C ASP A 471 -12.52 13.55 -21.51
N THR A 472 -12.19 14.43 -22.46
CA THR A 472 -11.13 15.43 -22.31
C THR A 472 -11.69 16.65 -21.59
N GLU A 473 -11.10 17.02 -20.45
CA GLU A 473 -11.30 18.35 -19.88
C GLU A 473 -10.58 19.37 -20.75
N SER A 474 -11.15 20.58 -20.91
CA SER A 474 -10.80 21.58 -21.93
C SER A 474 -9.35 22.07 -21.98
N ASP A 475 -8.45 21.61 -21.12
CA ASP A 475 -7.01 21.94 -21.07
C ASP A 475 -6.08 20.72 -20.92
N SER A 476 -6.59 19.48 -21.07
CA SER A 476 -5.74 18.31 -20.87
C SER A 476 -5.10 17.84 -22.18
N GLU A 477 -3.78 17.70 -22.19
CA GLU A 477 -3.01 17.07 -23.28
C GLU A 477 -3.20 15.54 -23.35
N LYS A 478 -4.26 15.01 -22.73
CA LYS A 478 -4.48 13.57 -22.54
C LYS A 478 -5.56 13.08 -23.51
N GLU A 479 -5.31 11.93 -24.12
CA GLU A 479 -6.29 11.31 -25.01
C GLU A 479 -7.43 10.64 -24.24
N SER A 480 -8.65 10.98 -24.57
CA SER A 480 -9.86 10.34 -24.05
C SER A 480 -10.31 9.16 -24.90
N VAL A 481 -11.28 8.40 -24.39
CA VAL A 481 -11.90 7.30 -25.14
C VAL A 481 -12.54 7.81 -26.44
N TYR A 482 -13.18 8.99 -26.40
CA TYR A 482 -13.85 9.56 -27.58
C TYR A 482 -12.85 10.15 -28.59
N ASP A 483 -11.73 10.74 -28.14
CA ASP A 483 -10.67 11.18 -29.05
C ASP A 483 -10.06 10.01 -29.80
N LEU A 484 -9.83 8.89 -29.09
CA LEU A 484 -9.31 7.67 -29.68
C LEU A 484 -10.35 7.03 -30.62
N GLU A 485 -11.64 7.09 -30.32
CA GLU A 485 -12.69 6.63 -31.21
C GLU A 485 -12.63 7.37 -32.55
N GLU A 486 -12.56 8.71 -32.51
CA GLU A 486 -12.48 9.50 -33.73
C GLU A 486 -11.24 9.17 -34.56
N LYS A 487 -10.07 9.04 -33.91
CA LYS A 487 -8.81 8.64 -34.55
C LYS A 487 -8.88 7.25 -35.17
N MET A 488 -9.39 6.28 -34.42
CA MET A 488 -9.50 4.89 -34.89
C MET A 488 -10.54 4.76 -36.01
N ASN A 489 -11.65 5.49 -35.95
CA ASN A 489 -12.63 5.53 -37.03
C ASN A 489 -12.05 6.11 -38.32
N LYS A 490 -11.23 7.18 -38.22
CA LYS A 490 -10.51 7.74 -39.38
C LYS A 490 -9.53 6.72 -39.99
N ALA A 491 -8.79 5.99 -39.14
CA ALA A 491 -7.78 5.04 -39.59
C ALA A 491 -8.36 3.70 -40.09
N PHE A 492 -9.32 3.15 -39.39
CA PHE A 492 -9.78 1.76 -39.59
C PHE A 492 -11.29 1.60 -39.80
N GLY A 493 -12.10 2.67 -39.68
CA GLY A 493 -13.56 2.57 -39.75
C GLY A 493 -14.14 1.98 -41.05
N LYS A 494 -13.34 1.98 -42.13
CA LYS A 494 -13.71 1.37 -43.41
C LYS A 494 -13.48 -0.16 -43.46
N ILE A 495 -12.57 -0.67 -42.62
CA ILE A 495 -12.10 -2.08 -42.66
C ILE A 495 -12.43 -2.85 -41.37
N SER A 496 -12.78 -2.17 -40.30
CA SER A 496 -12.98 -2.77 -38.99
C SER A 496 -14.10 -2.12 -38.20
N LYS A 497 -14.83 -2.92 -37.42
CA LYS A 497 -15.88 -2.44 -36.54
C LYS A 497 -15.28 -2.07 -35.19
N ILE A 498 -15.55 -0.84 -34.74
CA ILE A 498 -15.04 -0.29 -33.50
C ILE A 498 -16.15 -0.27 -32.46
N GLY A 499 -15.84 -0.66 -31.25
CA GLY A 499 -16.73 -0.59 -30.09
C GLY A 499 -16.07 0.19 -28.94
N ILE A 500 -16.90 0.75 -28.07
CA ILE A 500 -16.46 1.53 -26.92
C ILE A 500 -17.04 0.93 -25.64
N ILE A 501 -16.23 0.90 -24.58
CA ILE A 501 -16.66 0.53 -23.25
C ILE A 501 -15.99 1.41 -22.17
N HIS A 502 -16.79 2.00 -21.28
CA HIS A 502 -16.29 2.83 -20.17
C HIS A 502 -17.21 2.78 -18.96
N GLY A 503 -16.76 3.31 -17.82
CA GLY A 503 -17.48 3.26 -16.54
C GLY A 503 -18.89 3.86 -16.55
N LYS A 504 -19.13 4.90 -17.34
CA LYS A 504 -20.42 5.63 -17.42
C LYS A 504 -21.51 4.92 -18.26
N LEU A 505 -21.16 3.87 -19.03
CA LEU A 505 -22.17 3.09 -19.79
C LEU A 505 -23.06 2.27 -18.88
N ASP A 506 -24.32 2.07 -19.29
CA ASP A 506 -25.23 1.17 -18.61
C ASP A 506 -24.71 -0.28 -18.59
N PRO A 507 -24.93 -1.05 -17.52
CA PRO A 507 -24.48 -2.45 -17.44
C PRO A 507 -24.92 -3.30 -18.62
N LYS A 508 -26.15 -3.13 -19.14
CA LYS A 508 -26.68 -3.85 -20.30
C LYS A 508 -25.91 -3.54 -21.58
N ASP A 509 -25.55 -2.28 -21.79
CA ASP A 509 -24.78 -1.87 -22.96
C ASP A 509 -23.33 -2.38 -22.89
N LYS A 510 -22.72 -2.34 -21.69
CA LYS A 510 -21.40 -2.96 -21.46
C LYS A 510 -21.41 -4.44 -21.82
N ASP A 511 -22.40 -5.17 -21.35
CA ASP A 511 -22.56 -6.61 -21.63
C ASP A 511 -22.76 -6.88 -23.12
N LYS A 512 -23.52 -6.05 -23.79
CA LYS A 512 -23.75 -6.17 -25.23
C LYS A 512 -22.47 -5.97 -26.04
N VAL A 513 -21.73 -4.88 -25.75
CA VAL A 513 -20.47 -4.55 -26.45
C VAL A 513 -19.44 -5.66 -26.21
N MET A 514 -19.32 -6.17 -24.97
CA MET A 514 -18.40 -7.26 -24.64
C MET A 514 -18.75 -8.56 -25.36
N LYS A 515 -20.03 -8.94 -25.41
CA LYS A 515 -20.50 -10.12 -26.14
C LYS A 515 -20.26 -9.99 -27.65
N ASP A 516 -20.44 -8.81 -28.20
CA ASP A 516 -20.17 -8.56 -29.62
C ASP A 516 -18.65 -8.59 -29.92
N PHE A 517 -17.83 -8.14 -28.99
CA PHE A 517 -16.37 -8.28 -29.08
C PHE A 517 -15.94 -9.74 -28.95
N GLU A 518 -16.44 -10.49 -27.96
CA GLU A 518 -16.15 -11.92 -27.78
C GLU A 518 -16.51 -12.75 -29.03
N LYS A 519 -17.60 -12.39 -29.71
CA LYS A 519 -18.07 -13.06 -30.95
C LYS A 519 -17.36 -12.54 -32.20
N ASN A 520 -16.31 -11.77 -32.10
CA ASN A 520 -15.57 -11.14 -33.20
C ASN A 520 -16.44 -10.28 -34.13
N LYS A 521 -17.53 -9.70 -33.64
CA LYS A 521 -18.35 -8.73 -34.37
C LYS A 521 -17.77 -7.32 -34.27
N ILE A 522 -16.97 -7.05 -33.23
CA ILE A 522 -16.17 -5.86 -33.03
C ILE A 522 -14.72 -6.29 -33.08
N ASN A 523 -13.90 -5.57 -33.87
CA ASN A 523 -12.49 -5.90 -34.09
C ASN A 523 -11.57 -5.03 -33.22
N ILE A 524 -11.96 -3.76 -32.97
CA ILE A 524 -11.24 -2.83 -32.09
C ILE A 524 -12.15 -2.44 -30.94
N LEU A 525 -11.72 -2.70 -29.71
CA LEU A 525 -12.45 -2.29 -28.51
C LEU A 525 -11.67 -1.18 -27.77
N ILE A 526 -12.23 0.03 -27.76
CA ILE A 526 -11.65 1.17 -27.05
C ILE A 526 -12.25 1.24 -25.66
N SER A 527 -11.41 1.36 -24.63
CA SER A 527 -11.89 1.40 -23.28
C SER A 527 -10.99 2.22 -22.32
N THR A 528 -11.51 2.46 -21.11
CA THR A 528 -10.70 2.82 -19.96
C THR A 528 -10.21 1.56 -19.26
N THR A 529 -9.66 1.68 -18.03
CA THR A 529 -9.25 0.55 -17.17
C THR A 529 -10.37 -0.48 -16.87
N VAL A 530 -11.61 -0.21 -17.28
CA VAL A 530 -12.74 -1.15 -17.08
C VAL A 530 -12.48 -2.54 -17.66
N ILE A 531 -11.63 -2.68 -18.70
CA ILE A 531 -11.21 -3.99 -19.22
C ILE A 531 -10.21 -4.74 -18.35
N GLU A 532 -9.69 -4.14 -17.27
CA GLU A 532 -8.93 -4.89 -16.25
C GLU A 532 -9.72 -6.10 -15.72
N VAL A 533 -11.05 -6.08 -15.84
CA VAL A 533 -11.95 -7.09 -15.31
C VAL A 533 -12.20 -8.20 -16.31
N GLY A 534 -11.45 -9.24 -16.21
CA GLY A 534 -11.71 -10.66 -16.36
C GLY A 534 -12.13 -11.28 -17.69
N VAL A 535 -12.59 -10.57 -18.71
CA VAL A 535 -13.11 -11.24 -19.90
C VAL A 535 -11.99 -11.90 -20.72
N ASN A 536 -12.20 -13.18 -21.05
CA ASN A 536 -11.26 -13.95 -21.85
C ASN A 536 -11.64 -13.92 -23.34
N VAL A 537 -10.86 -13.20 -24.15
CA VAL A 537 -11.03 -13.16 -25.61
C VAL A 537 -9.76 -13.74 -26.27
N PRO A 538 -9.72 -15.03 -26.61
CA PRO A 538 -8.53 -15.67 -27.15
C PRO A 538 -8.03 -15.08 -28.46
N ASN A 539 -8.92 -14.51 -29.27
CA ASN A 539 -8.60 -13.88 -30.55
C ASN A 539 -8.01 -12.47 -30.44
N ALA A 540 -7.98 -11.88 -29.22
CA ALA A 540 -7.35 -10.59 -28.99
C ALA A 540 -5.84 -10.76 -28.89
N SER A 541 -5.11 -10.37 -29.95
CA SER A 541 -3.66 -10.52 -30.06
C SER A 541 -2.91 -9.24 -29.70
N MET A 542 -3.55 -8.08 -29.67
CA MET A 542 -2.87 -6.81 -29.45
C MET A 542 -3.62 -5.92 -28.45
N ILE A 543 -2.85 -5.26 -27.59
CA ILE A 543 -3.32 -4.16 -26.74
C ILE A 543 -2.44 -2.94 -26.93
N VAL A 544 -3.06 -1.80 -27.16
CA VAL A 544 -2.41 -0.48 -27.28
C VAL A 544 -2.86 0.39 -26.12
N ILE A 545 -1.92 0.88 -25.31
CA ILE A 545 -2.21 1.68 -24.12
C ILE A 545 -1.67 3.09 -24.34
N PHE A 546 -2.57 4.06 -24.54
CA PHE A 546 -2.24 5.46 -24.70
C PHE A 546 -2.01 6.14 -23.35
N ASN A 547 -1.13 7.15 -23.36
CA ASN A 547 -0.67 7.82 -22.14
C ASN A 547 -0.27 6.81 -21.04
N ALA A 548 0.52 5.81 -21.42
CA ALA A 548 0.93 4.70 -20.55
C ALA A 548 1.60 5.15 -19.24
N ASN A 549 2.26 6.30 -19.27
CA ASN A 549 2.86 6.95 -18.10
C ASN A 549 1.86 7.39 -17.03
N MET A 550 0.57 7.39 -17.31
CA MET A 550 -0.47 7.73 -16.33
C MET A 550 -0.96 6.53 -15.51
N PHE A 551 -0.63 5.33 -15.95
CA PHE A 551 -1.04 4.10 -15.27
C PHE A 551 0.04 3.60 -14.31
N GLY A 552 -0.37 2.96 -13.22
CA GLY A 552 0.55 2.21 -12.38
C GLY A 552 1.08 0.97 -13.08
N LEU A 553 2.27 0.52 -12.71
CA LEU A 553 2.87 -0.68 -13.31
C LEU A 553 2.02 -1.93 -13.12
N SER A 554 1.41 -2.09 -11.96
CA SER A 554 0.49 -3.20 -11.68
C SER A 554 -0.72 -3.18 -12.64
N THR A 555 -1.31 -2.00 -12.89
CA THR A 555 -2.40 -1.82 -13.86
C THR A 555 -1.94 -2.14 -15.28
N LEU A 556 -0.79 -1.61 -15.71
CA LEU A 556 -0.22 -1.91 -17.03
C LEU A 556 0.03 -3.41 -17.21
N HIS A 557 0.54 -4.07 -16.19
CA HIS A 557 0.75 -5.52 -16.20
C HIS A 557 -0.57 -6.31 -16.32
N GLN A 558 -1.61 -5.92 -15.60
CA GLN A 558 -2.94 -6.53 -15.71
C GLN A 558 -3.55 -6.31 -17.10
N LEU A 559 -3.42 -5.10 -17.67
CA LEU A 559 -3.84 -4.78 -19.02
C LEU A 559 -3.08 -5.61 -20.05
N ARG A 560 -1.75 -5.73 -19.93
CA ARG A 560 -0.94 -6.63 -20.76
C ARG A 560 -1.43 -8.07 -20.73
N GLY A 561 -1.85 -8.56 -19.57
CA GLY A 561 -2.40 -9.90 -19.39
C GLY A 561 -3.77 -10.12 -20.05
N ARG A 562 -4.39 -9.10 -20.65
CA ARG A 562 -5.63 -9.26 -21.43
C ARG A 562 -5.43 -9.90 -22.78
N VAL A 563 -4.22 -9.86 -23.33
CA VAL A 563 -3.82 -10.55 -24.54
C VAL A 563 -2.92 -11.76 -24.23
N GLY A 564 -2.55 -12.55 -25.25
CA GLY A 564 -1.71 -13.73 -25.08
C GLY A 564 -2.44 -14.93 -24.47
N ARG A 565 -3.73 -15.07 -24.71
CA ARG A 565 -4.57 -16.19 -24.25
C ARG A 565 -4.87 -17.23 -25.34
N GLY A 566 -4.51 -16.92 -26.57
CA GLY A 566 -4.57 -17.84 -27.73
C GLY A 566 -3.19 -18.36 -28.11
N ASP A 567 -3.14 -19.10 -29.23
CA ASP A 567 -1.91 -19.71 -29.77
C ASP A 567 -1.07 -18.73 -30.63
N THR A 568 -1.61 -17.53 -30.89
CA THR A 568 -0.96 -16.50 -31.71
C THR A 568 0.00 -15.65 -30.91
N GLN A 569 1.03 -15.09 -31.57
CA GLN A 569 1.90 -14.11 -30.96
C GLN A 569 1.09 -12.88 -30.57
N SER A 570 1.31 -12.35 -29.37
CA SER A 570 0.56 -11.20 -28.88
C SER A 570 1.48 -10.03 -28.54
N TYR A 571 0.93 -8.82 -28.66
CA TYR A 571 1.66 -7.56 -28.53
C TYR A 571 1.01 -6.64 -27.52
N CYS A 572 1.86 -5.99 -26.70
CA CYS A 572 1.45 -4.90 -25.81
C CYS A 572 2.24 -3.65 -26.20
N VAL A 573 1.57 -2.65 -26.73
CA VAL A 573 2.20 -1.39 -27.13
C VAL A 573 1.87 -0.29 -26.13
N LEU A 574 2.93 0.25 -25.53
CA LEU A 574 2.84 1.35 -24.56
C LEU A 574 3.14 2.66 -25.30
N VAL A 575 2.18 3.60 -25.33
CA VAL A 575 2.34 4.88 -26.01
C VAL A 575 2.39 6.00 -24.97
N ALA A 576 3.45 6.84 -25.01
CA ALA A 576 3.57 8.04 -24.20
C ALA A 576 4.49 9.07 -24.85
N LYS A 577 4.45 10.34 -24.38
CA LYS A 577 5.30 11.43 -24.91
C LYS A 577 6.78 11.11 -24.75
N GLU A 578 7.19 10.63 -23.57
CA GLU A 578 8.56 10.29 -23.25
C GLU A 578 8.65 8.92 -22.60
N SER A 579 9.82 8.27 -22.77
CA SER A 579 10.09 6.99 -22.11
C SER A 579 10.52 7.24 -20.67
N GLU A 580 9.75 6.70 -19.73
CA GLU A 580 10.09 6.65 -18.31
C GLU A 580 10.76 5.31 -17.97
N GLU A 581 11.64 5.31 -16.96
CA GLU A 581 12.36 4.11 -16.51
C GLU A 581 11.43 2.94 -16.20
N ARG A 582 10.28 3.23 -15.57
CA ARG A 582 9.26 2.22 -15.25
C ARG A 582 8.61 1.57 -16.47
N LEU A 583 8.41 2.32 -17.58
CA LEU A 583 7.87 1.77 -18.83
C LEU A 583 8.89 0.86 -19.49
N ARG A 584 10.19 1.23 -19.48
CA ARG A 584 11.29 0.38 -19.94
C ARG A 584 11.42 -0.88 -19.10
N PHE A 585 11.21 -0.79 -17.80
CA PHE A 585 11.21 -1.97 -16.93
C PHE A 585 10.12 -2.95 -17.36
N LEU A 586 8.89 -2.46 -17.61
CA LEU A 586 7.78 -3.29 -18.09
C LEU A 586 8.03 -3.89 -19.48
N GLU A 587 8.75 -3.19 -20.37
CA GLU A 587 9.16 -3.69 -21.69
C GLU A 587 10.11 -4.88 -21.57
N ASN A 588 11.02 -4.87 -20.59
CA ASN A 588 12.06 -5.88 -20.42
C ASN A 588 11.69 -7.03 -19.48
N THR A 589 10.59 -6.92 -18.74
CA THR A 589 10.18 -7.91 -17.74
C THR A 589 8.77 -8.41 -17.99
N SER A 590 8.60 -9.73 -18.02
CA SER A 590 7.28 -10.38 -18.10
C SER A 590 6.81 -10.98 -16.78
N ASP A 591 7.64 -11.00 -15.74
CA ASP A 591 7.32 -11.54 -14.42
C ASP A 591 6.50 -10.55 -13.59
N GLY A 592 5.26 -10.91 -13.26
CA GLY A 592 4.36 -10.09 -12.45
C GLY A 592 4.86 -9.84 -11.02
N PHE A 593 5.65 -10.76 -10.45
CA PHE A 593 6.24 -10.58 -9.12
C PHE A 593 7.37 -9.54 -9.12
N GLU A 594 8.26 -9.60 -10.13
CA GLU A 594 9.32 -8.60 -10.31
C GLU A 594 8.73 -7.21 -10.56
N ILE A 595 7.69 -7.13 -11.42
CA ILE A 595 7.00 -5.86 -11.71
C ILE A 595 6.37 -5.29 -10.45
N SER A 596 5.73 -6.14 -9.65
CA SER A 596 5.10 -5.72 -8.40
C SER A 596 6.15 -5.26 -7.37
N GLU A 597 7.29 -5.93 -7.29
CA GLU A 597 8.38 -5.54 -6.40
C GLU A 597 9.00 -4.21 -6.83
N TYR A 598 9.25 -4.01 -8.12
CA TYR A 598 9.75 -2.75 -8.66
C TYR A 598 8.73 -1.61 -8.45
N ASP A 599 7.44 -1.83 -8.75
CA ASP A 599 6.36 -0.87 -8.51
C ASP A 599 6.31 -0.47 -7.02
N PHE A 600 6.46 -1.45 -6.13
CA PHE A 600 6.52 -1.23 -4.71
C PHE A 600 7.73 -0.39 -4.28
N GLN A 601 8.92 -0.64 -4.86
CA GLN A 601 10.13 0.10 -4.53
C GLN A 601 10.11 1.54 -5.05
N THR A 602 9.46 1.80 -6.18
CA THR A 602 9.51 3.09 -6.88
C THR A 602 8.36 4.04 -6.53
N ARG A 603 7.18 3.54 -6.16
CA ARG A 603 6.04 4.39 -5.75
C ARG A 603 6.30 5.08 -4.41
N GLY A 604 5.94 6.37 -4.33
CA GLY A 604 5.94 7.15 -3.09
C GLY A 604 4.93 6.63 -2.05
N GLU A 605 5.04 7.13 -0.81
CA GLU A 605 4.27 6.67 0.36
C GLU A 605 2.75 6.83 0.25
N GLY A 606 2.25 7.68 -0.67
CA GLY A 606 0.84 8.08 -0.74
C GLY A 606 -0.08 7.20 -1.58
N ASP A 607 0.46 6.40 -2.52
CA ASP A 607 -0.36 5.82 -3.60
C ASP A 607 -0.82 4.37 -3.38
N LEU A 608 -0.18 3.61 -2.51
CA LEU A 608 -0.53 2.20 -2.25
C LEU A 608 -1.52 2.02 -1.10
N PHE A 609 -1.45 2.95 -0.16
CA PHE A 609 -2.45 3.10 0.89
C PHE A 609 -3.04 4.48 0.68
N GLY A 610 -4.32 4.60 0.39
CA GLY A 610 -4.97 5.90 0.52
C GLY A 610 -4.54 6.51 1.86
N THR A 611 -4.44 7.82 1.94
CA THR A 611 -3.98 8.60 3.11
C THR A 611 -4.62 8.21 4.47
N ARG A 612 -5.57 7.28 4.46
CA ARG A 612 -6.26 6.70 5.63
C ARG A 612 -5.52 5.50 6.27
N GLN A 613 -4.70 4.75 5.53
CA GLN A 613 -4.12 3.48 6.06
C GLN A 613 -2.81 3.64 6.83
N SER A 614 -2.00 4.66 6.59
CA SER A 614 -0.76 4.88 7.38
C SER A 614 -1.04 5.34 8.82
N GLY A 615 -2.20 5.98 9.08
CA GLY A 615 -2.65 6.33 10.43
C GLY A 615 -3.31 5.16 11.18
N GLU A 616 -3.87 4.19 10.47
CA GLU A 616 -4.55 3.01 11.04
C GLU A 616 -3.57 1.96 11.58
N LEU A 617 -2.32 1.92 11.09
CA LEU A 617 -1.31 0.96 11.53
C LEU A 617 -0.65 1.32 12.87
N GLY A 618 -0.93 2.51 13.42
CA GLY A 618 -0.35 2.98 14.69
C GLY A 618 1.17 3.26 14.64
N LEU A 619 1.81 3.23 13.46
CA LEU A 619 3.23 3.51 13.30
C LEU A 619 3.46 5.03 13.23
N LYS A 620 4.28 5.57 14.13
CA LYS A 620 4.58 7.00 14.21
C LYS A 620 5.91 7.38 13.56
N MET A 621 6.90 6.47 13.60
CA MET A 621 8.26 6.69 13.10
C MET A 621 8.71 5.63 12.11
N ALA A 622 8.31 4.39 12.29
CA ALA A 622 8.64 3.30 11.37
C ALA A 622 7.84 3.40 10.08
N ASN A 623 8.46 2.99 8.99
CA ASN A 623 7.82 2.87 7.70
C ASN A 623 8.07 1.46 7.16
N ILE A 624 7.00 0.71 6.93
CA ILE A 624 7.06 -0.71 6.51
C ILE A 624 7.95 -0.89 5.28
N LYS A 625 7.91 0.04 4.34
CA LYS A 625 8.67 -0.01 3.10
C LYS A 625 10.15 0.32 3.31
N ARG A 626 10.45 1.47 3.92
CA ARG A 626 11.82 1.94 4.14
C ARG A 626 12.57 1.08 5.14
N ASP A 627 11.86 0.60 6.16
CA ASP A 627 12.43 -0.17 7.25
C ASP A 627 12.22 -1.69 7.07
N PHE A 628 12.01 -2.15 5.83
CA PHE A 628 11.65 -3.53 5.50
C PHE A 628 12.59 -4.59 6.07
N LYS A 629 13.92 -4.37 5.99
CA LYS A 629 14.90 -5.30 6.59
C LYS A 629 14.74 -5.42 8.11
N MET A 630 14.36 -4.33 8.74
CA MET A 630 14.08 -4.31 10.20
C MET A 630 12.77 -5.04 10.50
N LEU A 631 11.75 -4.86 9.66
CA LEU A 631 10.48 -5.56 9.77
C LEU A 631 10.64 -7.09 9.70
N LEU A 632 11.49 -7.59 8.80
CA LEU A 632 11.77 -9.03 8.72
C LEU A 632 12.36 -9.58 10.02
N LYS A 633 13.33 -8.86 10.60
CA LYS A 633 13.90 -9.22 11.91
C LYS A 633 12.86 -9.18 13.02
N ALA A 634 12.09 -8.08 13.07
CA ALA A 634 11.02 -7.92 14.04
C ALA A 634 9.96 -9.05 13.92
N LYS A 635 9.71 -9.53 12.69
CA LYS A 635 8.81 -10.65 12.45
C LYS A 635 9.35 -11.97 13.00
N GLU A 636 10.61 -12.28 12.72
CA GLU A 636 11.26 -13.49 13.25
C GLU A 636 11.23 -13.50 14.79
N ASP A 637 11.56 -12.38 15.41
CA ASP A 637 11.57 -12.22 16.85
C ASP A 637 10.15 -12.25 17.45
N ALA A 638 9.15 -11.69 16.77
CA ALA A 638 7.75 -11.76 17.21
C ALA A 638 7.17 -13.18 17.10
N ASP A 639 7.54 -13.94 16.04
CA ASP A 639 7.16 -15.35 15.86
C ASP A 639 7.79 -16.22 16.98
N GLU A 640 9.05 -15.97 17.34
CA GLU A 640 9.73 -16.63 18.44
C GLU A 640 9.10 -16.27 19.79
N PHE A 641 8.85 -14.99 20.03
CA PHE A 641 8.28 -14.49 21.28
C PHE A 641 6.86 -15.02 21.55
N ILE A 642 6.00 -15.09 20.53
CA ILE A 642 4.64 -15.62 20.70
C ILE A 642 4.65 -17.10 21.09
N ASN A 643 5.60 -17.87 20.56
CA ASN A 643 5.79 -19.28 20.94
C ASN A 643 6.29 -19.41 22.40
N MET A 644 7.17 -18.49 22.85
CA MET A 644 7.60 -18.43 24.23
C MET A 644 6.49 -18.03 25.19
N LEU A 645 5.62 -17.07 24.80
CA LEU A 645 4.45 -16.66 25.58
C LEU A 645 3.49 -17.84 25.88
N LEU A 646 3.29 -18.73 24.90
CA LEU A 646 2.46 -19.92 25.07
C LEU A 646 3.06 -20.91 26.09
N THR A 647 4.37 -20.81 26.36
CA THR A 647 5.11 -21.70 27.25
C THR A 647 5.41 -21.08 28.64
N PHE A 648 5.51 -19.74 28.72
CA PHE A 648 6.01 -19.00 29.88
C PHE A 648 5.13 -17.77 30.25
N GLU A 649 3.81 -17.98 30.42
CA GLU A 649 2.88 -16.89 30.80
C GLU A 649 3.21 -16.15 32.10
N THR A 650 4.15 -16.69 32.91
CA THR A 650 4.44 -16.19 34.26
C THR A 650 5.68 -15.29 34.37
N ASN A 651 6.33 -14.91 33.26
CA ASN A 651 7.49 -14.04 33.34
C ASN A 651 7.06 -12.56 33.55
N PRO A 652 7.43 -11.93 34.69
CA PRO A 652 7.05 -10.54 35.00
C PRO A 652 7.51 -9.53 33.95
N GLU A 653 8.61 -9.80 33.26
CA GLU A 653 9.17 -8.95 32.21
C GLU A 653 8.21 -8.78 31.03
N PHE A 654 7.37 -9.80 30.77
CA PHE A 654 6.43 -9.78 29.63
C PHE A 654 5.07 -9.15 29.98
N GLY A 655 4.84 -8.84 31.25
CA GLY A 655 3.59 -8.23 31.73
C GLY A 655 3.13 -7.02 30.92
N PRO A 656 3.97 -6.00 30.72
CA PRO A 656 3.61 -4.81 29.95
C PRO A 656 3.23 -5.12 28.49
N ILE A 657 3.94 -6.05 27.85
CA ILE A 657 3.66 -6.48 26.48
C ILE A 657 2.31 -7.19 26.42
N LEU A 658 2.04 -8.09 27.38
CA LEU A 658 0.77 -8.81 27.47
C LEU A 658 -0.42 -7.87 27.71
N GLU A 659 -0.25 -6.85 28.55
CA GLU A 659 -1.29 -5.83 28.77
C GLU A 659 -1.59 -5.07 27.50
N GLU A 660 -0.56 -4.73 26.71
CA GLU A 660 -0.73 -4.03 25.44
C GLU A 660 -1.38 -4.92 24.38
N LEU A 661 -1.09 -6.23 24.37
CA LEU A 661 -1.73 -7.19 23.48
C LEU A 661 -3.20 -7.43 23.85
N LYS A 662 -3.55 -7.45 25.14
CA LYS A 662 -4.95 -7.63 25.59
C LYS A 662 -5.86 -6.46 25.22
N LYS A 663 -5.32 -5.26 24.98
CA LYS A 663 -6.08 -4.08 24.51
C LYS A 663 -6.53 -4.21 23.05
N VAL A 664 -5.97 -5.16 22.29
CA VAL A 664 -6.27 -5.33 20.87
C VAL A 664 -7.45 -6.28 20.72
N ASP A 665 -8.63 -5.75 20.45
CA ASP A 665 -9.83 -6.55 20.19
C ASP A 665 -10.05 -6.84 18.71
N THR A 666 -9.59 -5.96 17.83
CA THR A 666 -9.67 -6.08 16.36
C THR A 666 -8.48 -5.39 15.71
N LEU A 667 -8.09 -5.82 14.50
CA LEU A 667 -7.26 -5.04 13.59
C LEU A 667 -8.21 -4.13 12.80
N ASP A 668 -8.58 -3.01 13.36
CA ASP A 668 -9.32 -1.97 12.64
C ASP A 668 -8.39 -1.11 11.78
#